data_a11cff9219b00b0779bb75d88bd00818
#
_entry.id   a11cff9219b00b0779bb75d88bd00818
#
_cell.length_a   1.000
_cell.length_b   1.000
_cell.length_c   1.000
_cell.angle_alpha   90.00
_cell.angle_beta   90.00
_cell.angle_gamma   90.00
#
_symmetry.space_group_name_H-M   'P 1'
#
loop_
_entity.id
_entity.type
_entity.pdbx_description
1 polymer ?
#
loop_
_entity_poly.entity_id
_entity_poly.type
_entity_poly.pdbx_seq_one_letter_code
_entity_poly.pdbx_strand_id
1 'polypeptide(L)'
;MAKQNPKKFQTPVKTGQPQKRQAQQASFPVVPALSPISSFRAQSILLIIIGAVIYFNACYMPFSGPERQPKYALDDDIVMRLNDYVQQGFAGIGKIMTTDSYDSFFKSMGSSGELSGGRYRPLSILTFAIEQQLFGECYGTQMLAVRDSMSNMQIMQMNPALANKLIAEKAYLESKISISHEDLAMIRHIVSVLLYILSVVFLLKLLRDYVFKYANLKFINHTDLAFLTTLIFLAHPLHTEVVANVKSRDEILSLLFIVLTFIYVFRQTETKQPKDLYLGLLFFFLALLSKEWGITLVALIPISYYVFRKYSVAQCLKASLPYFGVAAFYLLLRYKFVGAGKQGEITEVLNNPFVFATPIQKLATEIFVLIKYLRLLIFPHPLSADYSWKTIPYSSFGDALVWISIFVNAAIVYYMFALLKKRNWIAFAIAFYLSHLFLVSNLAMAIGATMGERLIYHSSLGFIMVAAFGSLTLLTRFIPNPSPAGNESVRKIGYVALLLLLIVPMGYKTMERNPDWETDNILFMHDAWVVPNSVLANGNSGKAFIEYAQRDTVNRRAFLDSAIYHLNKAVSLHPKYVNGYLNLGLAWFQKKDLDKAEYYWNQARRHFPTHPFFRQSYDPALANAFVENARQEGKIGNVPKAIEFIARALRYDSSNAETWYHYGGANYSIGKLNEAYRGWNKCLQINPTHVEAKKGLQILMQAQMPNGTNQQATNNNNQHK
;
A
#
# COMPACT_ATOMS: atom_id res chain seq x y z
N MET A 1 74.00 60.49 61.66
CA MET A 1 72.66 60.18 62.18
C MET A 1 71.70 60.20 61.01
N ALA A 2 71.37 59.05 60.42
CA ALA A 2 70.52 58.94 59.27
C ALA A 2 69.34 58.00 59.62
N LYS A 3 68.14 58.49 59.55
CA LYS A 3 66.90 57.75 59.83
C LYS A 3 66.54 56.96 58.57
N GLN A 4 66.50 55.62 58.69
CA GLN A 4 65.97 54.71 57.67
C GLN A 4 64.42 54.66 57.74
N ASN A 5 63.75 54.82 56.55
CA ASN A 5 62.32 54.62 56.38
C ASN A 5 62.00 53.16 56.06
N PRO A 6 60.90 52.54 56.54
CA PRO A 6 60.55 51.18 56.32
C PRO A 6 59.82 50.99 54.95
N LYS A 7 60.15 49.92 54.22
CA LYS A 7 59.54 49.47 52.97
C LYS A 7 58.07 49.04 53.19
N LYS A 8 57.15 49.59 52.40
CA LYS A 8 55.75 49.14 52.28
C LYS A 8 55.70 47.78 51.54
N PHE A 9 55.08 46.83 52.23
CA PHE A 9 54.71 45.55 51.58
C PHE A 9 53.61 45.78 50.52
N GLN A 10 53.86 45.31 49.26
CA GLN A 10 52.85 45.28 48.24
C GLN A 10 52.02 44.00 48.40
N THR A 11 50.69 44.13 48.42
CA THR A 11 49.68 43.07 48.43
C THR A 11 49.72 42.31 47.05
N PRO A 12 49.50 40.97 47.03
CA PRO A 12 49.52 40.19 45.76
C PRO A 12 48.27 40.50 44.92
N VAL A 13 48.54 40.65 43.62
CA VAL A 13 47.57 40.86 42.53
C VAL A 13 46.62 39.67 42.46
N LYS A 14 45.31 39.90 42.48
CA LYS A 14 44.27 38.93 42.24
C LYS A 14 44.44 38.29 40.88
N THR A 15 44.67 36.98 40.87
CA THR A 15 44.66 36.12 39.68
C THR A 15 43.32 36.25 38.94
N GLY A 16 43.39 36.62 37.69
CA GLY A 16 42.26 36.77 36.79
C GLY A 16 41.42 35.51 36.67
N GLN A 17 40.11 35.70 36.68
CA GLN A 17 39.16 34.66 36.31
C GLN A 17 39.50 34.04 34.94
N PRO A 18 39.32 32.73 34.76
CA PRO A 18 39.54 32.13 33.45
C PRO A 18 38.49 32.68 32.48
N GLN A 19 38.93 33.45 31.50
CA GLN A 19 38.11 33.81 30.35
C GLN A 19 37.52 32.53 29.72
N LYS A 20 36.20 32.37 29.80
CA LYS A 20 35.48 31.36 28.99
C LYS A 20 35.87 31.58 27.55
N ARG A 21 36.74 30.74 27.00
CA ARG A 21 36.92 30.63 25.55
C ARG A 21 35.56 30.28 24.95
N GLN A 22 34.83 31.28 24.51
CA GLN A 22 33.79 31.07 23.49
C GLN A 22 34.49 30.44 22.32
N ALA A 23 34.11 29.20 21.98
CA ALA A 23 34.56 28.58 20.77
C ALA A 23 34.16 29.49 19.61
N GLN A 24 35.13 30.20 19.04
CA GLN A 24 34.95 30.93 17.78
C GLN A 24 34.48 29.93 16.74
N GLN A 25 33.18 29.98 16.45
CA GLN A 25 32.65 29.31 15.26
C GLN A 25 33.37 29.92 14.06
N ALA A 26 34.14 29.10 13.35
CA ALA A 26 34.80 29.51 12.13
C ALA A 26 33.72 30.05 11.16
N SER A 27 33.70 31.36 10.96
CA SER A 27 32.87 32.02 9.97
C SER A 27 33.49 31.67 8.59
N PHE A 28 32.86 30.80 7.86
CA PHE A 28 33.19 30.60 6.45
C PHE A 28 32.88 31.89 5.65
N PRO A 29 33.64 32.20 4.59
CA PRO A 29 33.36 33.38 3.76
C PRO A 29 31.92 33.26 3.20
N VAL A 30 31.17 34.36 3.31
CA VAL A 30 29.79 34.44 2.81
C VAL A 30 29.85 34.43 1.28
N VAL A 31 29.43 33.34 0.66
CA VAL A 31 29.28 33.24 -0.80
C VAL A 31 27.93 33.88 -1.16
N PRO A 32 27.89 34.83 -2.15
CA PRO A 32 26.64 35.42 -2.62
C PRO A 32 25.65 34.36 -3.11
N ALA A 33 24.36 34.56 -2.86
CA ALA A 33 23.33 33.64 -3.34
C ALA A 33 23.16 33.75 -4.85
N LEU A 34 23.02 32.62 -5.52
CA LEU A 34 22.73 32.51 -6.96
C LEU A 34 21.23 32.62 -7.22
N SER A 35 20.42 32.16 -6.27
CA SER A 35 18.97 32.29 -6.35
C SER A 35 18.50 33.74 -6.37
N PRO A 36 17.66 34.16 -7.31
CA PRO A 36 17.01 35.46 -7.28
C PRO A 36 16.10 35.59 -6.04
N ILE A 37 15.68 34.48 -5.47
CA ILE A 37 14.84 34.37 -4.28
C ILE A 37 15.66 33.77 -3.15
N SER A 38 16.22 34.58 -2.26
CA SER A 38 17.10 34.11 -1.17
C SER A 38 16.42 34.10 0.19
N SER A 39 15.27 34.78 0.38
CA SER A 39 14.57 34.80 1.67
C SER A 39 13.86 33.47 1.93
N PHE A 40 13.88 33.01 3.19
CA PHE A 40 13.18 31.76 3.59
C PHE A 40 11.69 31.82 3.25
N ARG A 41 11.03 32.97 3.50
CA ARG A 41 9.59 33.12 3.23
C ARG A 41 9.28 32.95 1.74
N ALA A 42 10.03 33.63 0.87
CA ALA A 42 9.80 33.56 -0.58
C ALA A 42 10.09 32.17 -1.14
N GLN A 43 11.16 31.49 -0.70
CA GLN A 43 11.45 30.09 -1.06
C GLN A 43 10.35 29.14 -0.59
N SER A 44 9.83 29.32 0.64
CA SER A 44 8.71 28.53 1.15
C SER A 44 7.42 28.72 0.36
N ILE A 45 7.08 29.96 0.02
CA ILE A 45 5.90 30.26 -0.81
C ILE A 45 6.03 29.59 -2.17
N LEU A 46 7.20 29.67 -2.80
CA LEU A 46 7.42 29.04 -4.10
C LEU A 46 7.33 27.49 -4.01
N LEU A 47 7.85 26.88 -2.94
CA LEU A 47 7.67 25.42 -2.70
C LEU A 47 6.19 25.06 -2.53
N ILE A 48 5.42 25.88 -1.81
CA ILE A 48 3.98 25.63 -1.64
C ILE A 48 3.26 25.72 -3.00
N ILE A 49 3.54 26.74 -3.82
CA ILE A 49 2.92 26.90 -5.13
C ILE A 49 3.29 25.74 -6.05
N ILE A 50 4.58 25.40 -6.16
CA ILE A 50 5.05 24.32 -7.02
C ILE A 50 4.48 22.98 -6.56
N GLY A 51 4.46 22.69 -5.26
CA GLY A 51 3.89 21.47 -4.70
C GLY A 51 2.39 21.37 -4.97
N ALA A 52 1.65 22.46 -4.77
CA ALA A 52 0.23 22.51 -5.11
C ALA A 52 -0.02 22.27 -6.61
N VAL A 53 0.79 22.82 -7.50
CA VAL A 53 0.66 22.63 -8.96
C VAL A 53 0.97 21.17 -9.34
N ILE A 54 2.10 20.61 -8.86
CA ILE A 54 2.54 19.25 -9.22
C ILE A 54 1.54 18.19 -8.74
N TYR A 55 0.93 18.35 -7.55
CA TYR A 55 0.02 17.37 -6.96
C TYR A 55 -1.46 17.78 -7.03
N PHE A 56 -1.81 18.85 -7.77
CA PHE A 56 -3.20 19.28 -7.93
C PHE A 56 -4.09 18.15 -8.49
N ASN A 57 -3.59 17.44 -9.49
CA ASN A 57 -4.32 16.35 -10.12
C ASN A 57 -4.37 15.05 -9.28
N ALA A 58 -3.58 14.93 -8.22
CA ALA A 58 -3.77 13.87 -7.23
C ALA A 58 -4.96 14.15 -6.29
N CYS A 59 -5.34 15.44 -6.13
CA CYS A 59 -6.47 15.85 -5.29
C CYS A 59 -7.78 15.92 -6.05
N TYR A 60 -7.72 16.31 -7.33
CA TYR A 60 -8.89 16.55 -8.16
C TYR A 60 -8.62 16.12 -9.60
N MET A 61 -9.34 15.08 -10.05
CA MET A 61 -9.25 14.52 -11.40
C MET A 61 -10.45 14.95 -12.24
N PRO A 62 -10.41 16.13 -12.92
CA PRO A 62 -11.58 16.65 -13.65
C PRO A 62 -11.84 15.94 -14.99
N PHE A 63 -10.92 15.06 -15.48
CA PHE A 63 -10.91 14.63 -16.87
C PHE A 63 -11.12 13.13 -17.11
N SER A 64 -11.18 12.29 -16.09
CA SER A 64 -11.32 10.85 -16.24
C SER A 64 -12.75 10.36 -16.00
N GLY A 65 -13.55 10.29 -17.08
CA GLY A 65 -14.83 9.58 -17.11
C GLY A 65 -15.98 10.16 -16.30
N PRO A 66 -17.10 9.43 -16.17
CA PRO A 66 -18.28 9.89 -15.43
C PRO A 66 -18.10 9.97 -13.90
N GLU A 67 -17.02 9.40 -13.37
CA GLU A 67 -16.70 9.42 -11.94
C GLU A 67 -15.59 10.44 -11.69
N ARG A 68 -15.98 11.67 -11.34
CA ARG A 68 -15.11 12.87 -11.29
C ARG A 68 -14.30 13.06 -10.01
N GLN A 69 -14.24 12.10 -9.10
CA GLN A 69 -13.54 12.25 -7.81
C GLN A 69 -12.38 11.27 -7.68
N PRO A 70 -11.22 11.72 -7.11
CA PRO A 70 -10.15 10.82 -6.77
C PRO A 70 -10.69 9.73 -5.84
N LYS A 71 -10.45 8.48 -6.21
CA LYS A 71 -10.80 7.33 -5.39
C LYS A 71 -9.57 6.86 -4.62
N TYR A 72 -9.56 5.61 -4.31
CA TYR A 72 -8.52 5.00 -3.50
C TYR A 72 -7.87 3.86 -4.26
N ALA A 73 -6.57 3.64 -4.00
CA ALA A 73 -5.80 2.59 -4.64
C ALA A 73 -5.05 1.74 -3.61
N LEU A 74 -4.81 0.47 -3.93
CA LEU A 74 -4.13 -0.50 -3.10
C LEU A 74 -4.74 -0.67 -1.70
N ASP A 75 -3.90 -0.57 -0.68
CA ASP A 75 -4.27 -0.82 0.72
C ASP A 75 -5.09 0.32 1.37
N ASP A 76 -5.51 1.33 0.62
CA ASP A 76 -6.27 2.48 1.16
C ASP A 76 -7.55 2.01 1.85
N ASP A 77 -8.30 1.11 1.23
CA ASP A 77 -9.52 0.53 1.79
C ASP A 77 -9.28 -0.18 3.12
N ILE A 78 -8.16 -0.89 3.24
CA ILE A 78 -7.81 -1.68 4.43
C ILE A 78 -7.66 -0.79 5.67
N VAL A 79 -7.04 0.37 5.50
CA VAL A 79 -6.75 1.28 6.62
C VAL A 79 -7.86 2.30 6.88
N MET A 80 -8.86 2.39 6.00
CA MET A 80 -9.96 3.36 6.10
C MET A 80 -11.34 2.71 6.07
N ARG A 81 -11.84 2.30 4.87
CA ARG A 81 -13.21 1.79 4.70
C ARG A 81 -13.44 0.48 5.46
N LEU A 82 -12.50 -0.46 5.36
CA LEU A 82 -12.56 -1.77 6.02
C LEU A 82 -11.99 -1.77 7.44
N ASN A 83 -11.67 -0.59 7.98
CA ASN A 83 -11.19 -0.43 9.35
C ASN A 83 -12.29 0.14 10.24
N ASP A 84 -12.99 -0.74 10.96
CA ASP A 84 -14.10 -0.35 11.83
C ASP A 84 -13.68 0.64 12.92
N TYR A 85 -12.40 0.63 13.35
CA TYR A 85 -11.91 1.59 14.35
C TYR A 85 -11.81 3.01 13.76
N VAL A 86 -11.42 3.14 12.49
CA VAL A 86 -11.46 4.42 11.76
C VAL A 86 -12.91 4.86 11.56
N GLN A 87 -13.80 3.93 11.20
CA GLN A 87 -15.23 4.19 11.00
C GLN A 87 -15.98 4.57 12.30
N GLN A 88 -15.37 4.37 13.47
CA GLN A 88 -15.89 4.86 14.76
C GLN A 88 -15.49 6.31 15.06
N GLY A 89 -14.65 6.93 14.26
CA GLY A 89 -14.12 8.27 14.56
C GLY A 89 -13.36 8.31 15.89
N PHE A 90 -13.68 9.28 16.76
CA PHE A 90 -12.99 9.43 18.05
C PHE A 90 -13.19 8.24 18.99
N ALA A 91 -14.31 7.53 18.91
CA ALA A 91 -14.56 6.36 19.76
C ALA A 91 -13.56 5.21 19.47
N GLY A 92 -13.02 5.14 18.25
CA GLY A 92 -12.05 4.12 17.85
C GLY A 92 -10.62 4.39 18.28
N ILE A 93 -10.27 5.58 18.81
CA ILE A 93 -8.89 5.99 19.12
C ILE A 93 -8.19 4.99 20.05
N GLY A 94 -8.89 4.52 21.10
CA GLY A 94 -8.32 3.58 22.05
C GLY A 94 -7.86 2.27 21.38
N LYS A 95 -8.63 1.74 20.44
CA LYS A 95 -8.29 0.55 19.67
C LYS A 95 -7.16 0.84 18.68
N ILE A 96 -7.21 1.95 17.96
CA ILE A 96 -6.15 2.38 17.03
C ILE A 96 -4.80 2.45 17.75
N MET A 97 -4.76 2.98 18.97
CA MET A 97 -3.51 3.13 19.73
C MET A 97 -2.97 1.83 20.33
N THR A 98 -3.78 0.77 20.40
CA THR A 98 -3.45 -0.47 21.14
C THR A 98 -3.50 -1.74 20.30
N THR A 99 -3.66 -1.64 18.97
CA THR A 99 -3.73 -2.79 18.06
C THR A 99 -2.83 -2.61 16.84
N ASP A 100 -2.65 -3.71 16.08
CA ASP A 100 -2.06 -3.66 14.74
C ASP A 100 -2.92 -2.80 13.80
N SER A 101 -2.29 -2.08 12.89
CA SER A 101 -2.98 -1.18 11.95
C SER A 101 -3.99 -1.89 11.03
N TYR A 102 -3.87 -3.21 10.85
CA TYR A 102 -4.75 -4.05 10.03
C TYR A 102 -5.64 -4.99 10.86
N ASP A 103 -5.60 -4.90 12.20
CA ASP A 103 -6.33 -5.78 13.11
C ASP A 103 -7.84 -5.85 12.81
N SER A 104 -8.48 -4.70 12.60
CA SER A 104 -9.91 -4.63 12.26
C SER A 104 -10.22 -5.35 10.95
N PHE A 105 -9.40 -5.16 9.92
CA PHE A 105 -9.55 -5.83 8.63
C PHE A 105 -9.44 -7.36 8.77
N PHE A 106 -8.40 -7.87 9.44
CA PHE A 106 -8.25 -9.32 9.63
C PHE A 106 -9.41 -9.93 10.41
N LYS A 107 -9.89 -9.26 11.45
CA LYS A 107 -11.07 -9.71 12.20
C LYS A 107 -12.31 -9.76 11.32
N SER A 108 -12.51 -8.76 10.44
CA SER A 108 -13.65 -8.73 9.52
C SER A 108 -13.65 -9.86 8.50
N MET A 109 -12.45 -10.33 8.13
CA MET A 109 -12.26 -11.45 7.19
C MET A 109 -12.29 -12.83 7.87
N GLY A 110 -12.46 -12.90 9.20
CA GLY A 110 -12.42 -14.14 9.95
C GLY A 110 -11.06 -14.84 9.93
N SER A 111 -10.00 -14.13 9.54
CA SER A 111 -8.65 -14.66 9.52
C SER A 111 -7.96 -14.35 10.85
N SER A 112 -7.39 -15.39 11.48
CA SER A 112 -6.49 -15.21 12.61
C SER A 112 -5.21 -14.58 12.09
N GLY A 113 -4.93 -13.34 12.41
CA GLY A 113 -3.67 -12.58 12.34
C GLY A 113 -2.38 -13.11 11.68
N GLU A 114 -2.44 -14.21 10.92
CA GLU A 114 -1.29 -14.85 10.26
C GLU A 114 -0.61 -13.96 9.23
N LEU A 115 -1.36 -12.99 8.66
CA LEU A 115 -0.84 -11.96 7.76
C LEU A 115 -0.47 -10.66 8.48
N SER A 116 -0.67 -10.57 9.79
CA SER A 116 -0.34 -9.43 10.62
C SER A 116 1.18 -9.34 10.78
N GLY A 117 1.83 -8.62 9.91
CA GLY A 117 3.28 -8.37 9.97
C GLY A 117 3.72 -7.47 11.14
N GLY A 118 2.88 -7.27 12.17
CA GLY A 118 3.19 -6.44 13.31
C GLY A 118 3.33 -4.95 12.97
N ARG A 119 2.39 -4.39 12.21
CA ARG A 119 2.38 -2.99 11.76
C ARG A 119 1.83 -2.07 12.84
N TYR A 120 2.68 -1.54 13.71
CA TYR A 120 2.28 -0.60 14.75
C TYR A 120 2.50 0.85 14.29
N ARG A 121 1.49 1.44 13.64
CA ARG A 121 1.50 2.80 13.04
C ARG A 121 0.26 3.61 13.45
N PRO A 122 0.00 3.73 14.77
CA PRO A 122 -1.27 4.30 15.22
C PRO A 122 -1.49 5.75 14.79
N LEU A 123 -0.42 6.54 14.61
CA LEU A 123 -0.57 7.97 14.33
C LEU A 123 -1.15 8.24 12.92
N SER A 124 -0.75 7.47 11.91
CA SER A 124 -1.33 7.62 10.56
C SER A 124 -2.80 7.21 10.53
N ILE A 125 -3.14 6.10 11.18
CA ILE A 125 -4.53 5.61 11.29
C ILE A 125 -5.39 6.61 12.07
N LEU A 126 -4.85 7.21 13.13
CA LEU A 126 -5.52 8.24 13.92
C LEU A 126 -5.92 9.45 13.07
N THR A 127 -5.07 9.88 12.11
CA THR A 127 -5.44 11.00 11.22
C THR A 127 -6.69 10.70 10.40
N PHE A 128 -6.85 9.46 9.93
CA PHE A 128 -8.06 9.04 9.19
C PHE A 128 -9.31 8.98 10.07
N ALA A 129 -9.16 8.56 11.34
CA ALA A 129 -10.26 8.56 12.28
C ALA A 129 -10.72 10.00 12.65
N ILE A 130 -9.77 10.95 12.73
CA ILE A 130 -10.08 12.37 12.94
C ILE A 130 -10.84 12.93 11.73
N GLU A 131 -10.39 12.65 10.51
CA GLU A 131 -11.08 13.06 9.28
C GLU A 131 -12.47 12.45 9.18
N GLN A 132 -12.63 11.17 9.53
CA GLN A 132 -13.93 10.51 9.58
C GLN A 132 -14.88 11.19 10.55
N GLN A 133 -14.40 11.58 11.75
CA GLN A 133 -15.22 12.26 12.75
C GLN A 133 -15.62 13.66 12.33
N LEU A 134 -14.73 14.41 11.65
CA LEU A 134 -14.95 15.82 11.33
C LEU A 134 -15.76 16.03 10.05
N PHE A 135 -15.63 15.13 9.08
CA PHE A 135 -16.11 15.33 7.72
C PHE A 135 -16.97 14.17 7.20
N GLY A 136 -17.00 13.02 7.88
CA GLY A 136 -17.74 11.84 7.48
C GLY A 136 -18.81 11.43 8.47
N GLU A 137 -19.49 10.32 8.17
CA GLU A 137 -20.44 9.68 9.07
C GLU A 137 -19.80 8.45 9.74
N CYS A 138 -20.04 8.28 11.05
CA CYS A 138 -19.38 7.25 11.86
C CYS A 138 -20.32 6.06 12.10
N TYR A 139 -20.18 5.00 11.30
CA TYR A 139 -20.98 3.78 11.39
C TYR A 139 -20.25 2.58 12.03
N GLY A 140 -18.99 2.72 12.40
CA GLY A 140 -18.16 1.61 12.85
C GLY A 140 -18.67 0.91 14.12
N THR A 141 -19.29 1.65 15.04
CA THR A 141 -19.87 1.06 16.27
C THR A 141 -21.04 0.15 15.95
N GLN A 142 -21.95 0.58 15.05
CA GLN A 142 -23.08 -0.20 14.59
C GLN A 142 -22.61 -1.44 13.80
N MET A 143 -21.60 -1.27 12.93
CA MET A 143 -21.02 -2.37 12.16
C MET A 143 -20.41 -3.44 13.06
N LEU A 144 -19.67 -3.07 14.09
CA LEU A 144 -19.12 -4.03 15.05
C LEU A 144 -20.23 -4.77 15.79
N ALA A 145 -21.26 -4.09 16.25
CA ALA A 145 -22.40 -4.73 16.94
C ALA A 145 -23.11 -5.75 16.04
N VAL A 146 -23.30 -5.45 14.76
CA VAL A 146 -23.88 -6.38 13.78
C VAL A 146 -22.97 -7.58 13.56
N ARG A 147 -21.65 -7.37 13.40
CA ARG A 147 -20.68 -8.47 13.22
C ARG A 147 -20.58 -9.37 14.45
N ASP A 148 -20.55 -8.80 15.65
CA ASP A 148 -20.54 -9.55 16.89
C ASP A 148 -21.82 -10.41 17.03
N SER A 149 -22.98 -9.85 16.66
CA SER A 149 -24.23 -10.60 16.64
C SER A 149 -24.22 -11.72 15.59
N MET A 150 -23.64 -11.50 14.42
CA MET A 150 -23.53 -12.50 13.35
C MET A 150 -22.49 -13.59 13.67
N SER A 151 -21.46 -13.31 14.47
CA SER A 151 -20.44 -14.29 14.88
C SER A 151 -21.00 -15.37 15.82
N ASN A 152 -22.12 -15.11 16.45
CA ASN A 152 -22.82 -16.10 17.28
C ASN A 152 -23.58 -17.09 16.40
N MET A 153 -22.93 -18.18 15.98
CA MET A 153 -23.48 -19.20 15.08
C MET A 153 -24.80 -19.83 15.62
N GLN A 154 -25.01 -19.91 16.92
CA GLN A 154 -26.24 -20.43 17.50
C GLN A 154 -27.45 -19.51 17.16
N ILE A 155 -27.27 -18.20 17.23
CA ILE A 155 -28.30 -17.23 16.87
C ILE A 155 -28.68 -17.37 15.39
N MET A 156 -27.69 -17.51 14.52
CA MET A 156 -27.89 -17.60 13.06
C MET A 156 -28.63 -18.91 12.67
N GLN A 157 -28.35 -20.01 13.35
CA GLN A 157 -28.97 -21.31 13.08
C GLN A 157 -30.37 -21.44 13.67
N MET A 158 -30.61 -20.85 14.84
CA MET A 158 -31.90 -20.98 15.56
C MET A 158 -32.97 -19.98 15.12
N ASN A 159 -32.57 -18.86 14.48
CA ASN A 159 -33.51 -17.81 14.04
C ASN A 159 -33.19 -17.26 12.64
N PRO A 160 -33.67 -17.91 11.55
CA PRO A 160 -33.44 -17.45 10.19
C PRO A 160 -33.95 -16.05 9.90
N ALA A 161 -35.03 -15.61 10.55
CA ALA A 161 -35.57 -14.24 10.36
C ALA A 161 -34.62 -13.19 10.94
N LEU A 162 -34.02 -13.44 12.10
CA LEU A 162 -32.98 -12.58 12.68
C LEU A 162 -31.71 -12.59 11.86
N ALA A 163 -31.29 -13.75 11.33
CA ALA A 163 -30.16 -13.89 10.44
C ALA A 163 -30.32 -13.00 9.19
N ASN A 164 -31.47 -13.10 8.52
CA ASN A 164 -31.77 -12.27 7.35
C ASN A 164 -31.78 -10.76 7.67
N LYS A 165 -32.32 -10.39 8.84
CA LYS A 165 -32.32 -9.00 9.31
C LYS A 165 -30.89 -8.48 9.51
N LEU A 166 -30.01 -9.24 10.17
CA LEU A 166 -28.61 -8.87 10.40
C LEU A 166 -27.82 -8.78 9.08
N ILE A 167 -28.08 -9.67 8.13
CA ILE A 167 -27.48 -9.62 6.78
C ILE A 167 -27.90 -8.33 6.05
N ALA A 168 -29.19 -8.00 6.09
CA ALA A 168 -29.71 -6.77 5.46
C ALA A 168 -29.14 -5.51 6.14
N GLU A 169 -29.06 -5.49 7.47
CA GLU A 169 -28.50 -4.39 8.23
C GLU A 169 -27.00 -4.21 7.94
N LYS A 170 -26.26 -5.31 7.87
CA LYS A 170 -24.84 -5.30 7.47
C LYS A 170 -24.67 -4.68 6.07
N ALA A 171 -25.45 -5.13 5.09
CA ALA A 171 -25.39 -4.62 3.72
C ALA A 171 -25.73 -3.12 3.66
N TYR A 172 -26.73 -2.67 4.44
CA TYR A 172 -27.09 -1.26 4.56
C TYR A 172 -25.93 -0.43 5.14
N LEU A 173 -25.30 -0.88 6.23
CA LEU A 173 -24.15 -0.19 6.84
C LEU A 173 -22.92 -0.17 5.92
N GLU A 174 -22.64 -1.26 5.23
CA GLU A 174 -21.56 -1.32 4.22
C GLU A 174 -21.77 -0.29 3.10
N SER A 175 -23.01 -0.13 2.63
CA SER A 175 -23.35 0.90 1.65
C SER A 175 -23.13 2.31 2.18
N LYS A 176 -23.56 2.61 3.42
CA LYS A 176 -23.35 3.93 4.05
C LYS A 176 -21.88 4.24 4.29
N ILE A 177 -21.12 3.26 4.77
CA ILE A 177 -19.67 3.39 4.96
C ILE A 177 -18.98 3.66 3.60
N SER A 178 -19.39 2.97 2.54
CA SER A 178 -18.82 3.18 1.20
C SER A 178 -19.08 4.60 0.68
N ILE A 179 -20.30 5.11 0.81
CA ILE A 179 -20.66 6.48 0.42
C ILE A 179 -19.83 7.50 1.21
N SER A 180 -19.81 7.40 2.54
CA SER A 180 -19.02 8.30 3.39
C SER A 180 -17.51 8.24 3.07
N HIS A 181 -16.99 7.06 2.72
CA HIS A 181 -15.60 6.87 2.34
C HIS A 181 -15.27 7.56 1.00
N GLU A 182 -16.14 7.45 0.01
CA GLU A 182 -15.98 8.12 -1.29
C GLU A 182 -16.07 9.64 -1.17
N ASP A 183 -17.01 10.17 -0.37
CA ASP A 183 -17.16 11.60 -0.11
C ASP A 183 -15.92 12.22 0.52
N LEU A 184 -15.21 11.46 1.36
CA LEU A 184 -13.98 11.90 2.03
C LEU A 184 -12.72 11.81 1.16
N ALA A 185 -12.77 11.16 -0.01
CA ALA A 185 -11.58 10.88 -0.81
C ALA A 185 -10.79 12.17 -1.13
N MET A 186 -11.47 13.19 -1.64
CA MET A 186 -10.83 14.47 -1.98
C MET A 186 -10.17 15.12 -0.76
N ILE A 187 -10.85 15.15 0.39
CA ILE A 187 -10.33 15.75 1.63
C ILE A 187 -9.05 15.01 2.07
N ARG A 188 -9.07 13.68 2.04
CA ARG A 188 -7.93 12.85 2.43
C ARG A 188 -6.72 13.05 1.54
N HIS A 189 -6.91 13.15 0.23
CA HIS A 189 -5.83 13.49 -0.70
C HIS A 189 -5.28 14.90 -0.46
N ILE A 190 -6.14 15.91 -0.28
CA ILE A 190 -5.73 17.28 0.05
C ILE A 190 -4.90 17.31 1.33
N VAL A 191 -5.34 16.64 2.38
CA VAL A 191 -4.59 16.57 3.65
C VAL A 191 -3.21 15.91 3.46
N SER A 192 -3.12 14.83 2.68
CA SER A 192 -1.84 14.18 2.37
C SER A 192 -0.89 15.11 1.61
N VAL A 193 -1.38 15.82 0.60
CA VAL A 193 -0.59 16.80 -0.17
C VAL A 193 -0.13 17.97 0.71
N LEU A 194 -1.01 18.50 1.55
CA LEU A 194 -0.66 19.58 2.50
C LEU A 194 0.41 19.15 3.50
N LEU A 195 0.30 17.94 4.07
CA LEU A 195 1.30 17.37 4.96
C LEU A 195 2.65 17.15 4.26
N TYR A 196 2.62 16.72 3.00
CA TYR A 196 3.84 16.57 2.20
C TYR A 196 4.52 17.91 1.95
N ILE A 197 3.78 18.93 1.49
CA ILE A 197 4.30 20.28 1.28
C ILE A 197 4.85 20.85 2.59
N LEU A 198 4.14 20.68 3.69
CA LEU A 198 4.58 21.09 5.03
C LEU A 198 5.90 20.42 5.41
N SER A 199 6.05 19.11 5.13
CA SER A 199 7.30 18.38 5.38
C SER A 199 8.48 18.95 4.60
N VAL A 200 8.24 19.33 3.32
CA VAL A 200 9.27 19.95 2.47
C VAL A 200 9.64 21.36 2.93
N VAL A 201 8.70 22.16 3.42
CA VAL A 201 9.00 23.48 3.99
C VAL A 201 9.85 23.35 5.27
N PHE A 202 9.52 22.39 6.15
CA PHE A 202 10.37 22.13 7.32
C PHE A 202 11.72 21.53 6.93
N LEU A 203 11.78 20.73 5.86
CA LEU A 203 13.02 20.23 5.30
C LEU A 203 13.92 21.38 4.81
N LEU A 204 13.36 22.38 4.09
CA LEU A 204 14.07 23.58 3.73
C LEU A 204 14.67 24.26 4.95
N LYS A 205 13.88 24.41 6.03
CA LYS A 205 14.35 25.02 7.27
C LYS A 205 15.50 24.24 7.89
N LEU A 206 15.37 22.91 7.97
CA LEU A 206 16.42 22.02 8.50
C LEU A 206 17.73 22.15 7.70
N LEU A 207 17.65 22.01 6.39
CA LEU A 207 18.82 22.04 5.52
C LEU A 207 19.49 23.41 5.52
N ARG A 208 18.70 24.48 5.42
CA ARG A 208 19.18 25.84 5.35
C ARG A 208 19.82 26.31 6.66
N ASP A 209 19.10 26.15 7.78
CA ASP A 209 19.47 26.80 9.06
C ASP A 209 20.41 25.94 9.91
N TYR A 210 20.41 24.60 9.74
CA TYR A 210 21.10 23.67 10.65
C TYR A 210 22.09 22.73 9.99
N VAL A 211 21.85 22.31 8.74
CA VAL A 211 22.72 21.33 8.05
C VAL A 211 23.75 22.06 7.19
N PHE A 212 23.33 22.78 6.17
CA PHE A 212 24.26 23.40 5.21
C PHE A 212 24.89 24.69 5.71
N LYS A 213 24.27 25.40 6.64
CA LYS A 213 24.85 26.58 7.28
C LYS A 213 26.19 26.29 7.96
N TYR A 214 26.33 25.08 8.50
CA TYR A 214 27.55 24.64 9.20
C TYR A 214 28.45 23.72 8.34
N ALA A 215 28.10 23.54 7.09
CA ALA A 215 28.85 22.76 6.14
C ALA A 215 29.92 23.60 5.41
N ASN A 216 31.10 23.03 5.19
CA ASN A 216 32.09 23.68 4.33
C ASN A 216 31.70 23.42 2.86
N LEU A 217 31.02 24.37 2.27
CA LEU A 217 30.50 24.30 0.90
C LEU A 217 31.40 24.97 -0.14
N LYS A 218 32.56 25.50 0.28
CA LYS A 218 33.51 26.23 -0.59
C LYS A 218 32.85 27.40 -1.35
N PHE A 219 32.47 27.20 -2.61
CA PHE A 219 31.93 28.24 -3.50
C PHE A 219 30.41 28.19 -3.66
N ILE A 220 29.71 27.36 -2.89
CA ILE A 220 28.25 27.19 -2.97
C ILE A 220 27.59 27.86 -1.78
N ASN A 221 26.58 28.69 -2.06
CA ASN A 221 25.77 29.27 -1.00
C ASN A 221 24.85 28.20 -0.37
N HIS A 222 24.78 28.14 0.95
CA HIS A 222 24.01 27.15 1.68
C HIS A 222 22.50 27.28 1.45
N THR A 223 21.99 28.50 1.17
CA THR A 223 20.56 28.71 0.90
C THR A 223 20.16 28.19 -0.48
N ASP A 224 21.06 28.31 -1.48
CA ASP A 224 20.84 27.80 -2.83
C ASP A 224 20.85 26.27 -2.83
N LEU A 225 21.79 25.66 -2.11
CA LEU A 225 21.85 24.20 -1.99
C LEU A 225 20.62 23.64 -1.26
N ALA A 226 20.19 24.31 -0.17
CA ALA A 226 19.01 23.89 0.55
C ALA A 226 17.76 23.96 -0.33
N PHE A 227 17.63 25.06 -1.08
CA PHE A 227 16.46 25.27 -1.96
C PHE A 227 16.45 24.32 -3.15
N LEU A 228 17.58 24.09 -3.84
CA LEU A 228 17.67 23.11 -4.92
C LEU A 228 17.38 21.69 -4.39
N THR A 229 17.94 21.30 -3.25
CA THR A 229 17.68 19.99 -2.64
C THR A 229 16.18 19.79 -2.38
N THR A 230 15.52 20.80 -1.80
CA THR A 230 14.08 20.70 -1.49
C THR A 230 13.20 20.72 -2.72
N LEU A 231 13.58 21.43 -3.76
CA LEU A 231 12.85 21.44 -5.04
C LEU A 231 12.96 20.09 -5.75
N ILE A 232 14.16 19.49 -5.81
CA ILE A 232 14.34 18.16 -6.38
C ILE A 232 13.52 17.14 -5.56
N PHE A 233 13.59 17.22 -4.23
CA PHE A 233 12.80 16.33 -3.37
C PHE A 233 11.30 16.48 -3.60
N LEU A 234 10.80 17.71 -3.69
CA LEU A 234 9.38 18.02 -3.94
C LEU A 234 8.88 17.44 -5.28
N ALA A 235 9.68 17.57 -6.34
CA ALA A 235 9.27 17.23 -7.70
C ALA A 235 9.64 15.79 -8.13
N HIS A 236 10.32 15.01 -7.29
CA HIS A 236 10.86 13.71 -7.67
C HIS A 236 9.77 12.69 -7.95
N PRO A 237 9.69 12.07 -9.15
CA PRO A 237 8.60 11.16 -9.53
C PRO A 237 8.46 9.91 -8.64
N LEU A 238 9.52 9.45 -8.00
CA LEU A 238 9.46 8.34 -7.03
C LEU A 238 8.58 8.63 -5.81
N HIS A 239 8.25 9.89 -5.56
CA HIS A 239 7.41 10.28 -4.43
C HIS A 239 5.91 10.21 -4.76
N THR A 240 5.54 9.94 -6.02
CA THR A 240 4.14 9.87 -6.45
C THR A 240 3.36 8.82 -5.65
N GLU A 241 3.91 7.61 -5.48
CA GLU A 241 3.28 6.57 -4.65
C GLU A 241 3.04 7.06 -3.21
N VAL A 242 3.97 7.82 -2.65
CA VAL A 242 3.87 8.29 -1.26
C VAL A 242 2.81 9.38 -1.10
N VAL A 243 2.62 10.23 -2.11
CA VAL A 243 1.73 11.40 -2.01
C VAL A 243 0.34 11.12 -2.56
N ALA A 244 0.25 10.40 -3.69
CA ALA A 244 -1.01 10.09 -4.34
C ALA A 244 -1.76 8.91 -3.69
N ASN A 245 -1.06 7.93 -3.09
CA ASN A 245 -1.69 6.88 -2.29
C ASN A 245 -1.93 7.36 -0.85
N VAL A 246 -3.19 7.46 -0.43
CA VAL A 246 -3.59 8.07 0.86
C VAL A 246 -3.03 7.29 2.06
N LYS A 247 -3.01 5.97 2.00
CA LYS A 247 -2.46 5.11 3.06
C LYS A 247 -0.98 5.40 3.32
N SER A 248 -0.23 5.81 2.29
CA SER A 248 1.19 6.14 2.40
C SER A 248 1.48 7.43 3.17
N ARG A 249 0.45 8.08 3.74
CA ARG A 249 0.58 9.19 4.70
C ARG A 249 1.49 8.84 5.89
N ASP A 250 1.62 7.57 6.23
CA ASP A 250 2.57 7.09 7.25
C ASP A 250 4.03 7.45 6.91
N GLU A 251 4.42 7.42 5.61
CA GLU A 251 5.74 7.85 5.14
C GLU A 251 5.91 9.37 5.30
N ILE A 252 4.89 10.14 4.91
CA ILE A 252 4.91 11.61 4.97
C ILE A 252 5.05 12.08 6.41
N LEU A 253 4.23 11.57 7.32
CA LEU A 253 4.25 11.91 8.74
C LEU A 253 5.58 11.51 9.39
N SER A 254 6.08 10.30 9.06
CA SER A 254 7.37 9.84 9.57
C SER A 254 8.50 10.79 9.19
N LEU A 255 8.61 11.19 7.91
CA LEU A 255 9.64 12.13 7.48
C LEU A 255 9.45 13.53 8.10
N LEU A 256 8.22 14.03 8.15
CA LEU A 256 7.91 15.30 8.80
C LEU A 256 8.45 15.33 10.23
N PHE A 257 8.16 14.30 11.01
CA PHE A 257 8.60 14.24 12.41
C PHE A 257 10.08 13.92 12.56
N ILE A 258 10.70 13.18 11.62
CA ILE A 258 12.17 13.03 11.55
C ILE A 258 12.83 14.40 11.34
N VAL A 259 12.33 15.19 10.40
CA VAL A 259 12.85 16.56 10.11
C VAL A 259 12.68 17.47 11.32
N LEU A 260 11.50 17.48 11.95
CA LEU A 260 11.25 18.25 13.17
C LEU A 260 12.16 17.79 14.32
N THR A 261 12.37 16.49 14.49
CA THR A 261 13.32 15.96 15.48
C THR A 261 14.71 16.56 15.28
N PHE A 262 15.26 16.54 14.05
CA PHE A 262 16.57 17.12 13.78
C PHE A 262 16.61 18.63 14.01
N ILE A 263 15.58 19.38 13.66
CA ILE A 263 15.50 20.81 13.96
C ILE A 263 15.68 21.05 15.46
N TYR A 264 14.97 20.30 16.30
CA TYR A 264 15.05 20.47 17.76
C TYR A 264 16.30 19.86 18.38
N VAL A 265 16.84 18.77 17.82
CA VAL A 265 18.17 18.24 18.19
C VAL A 265 19.25 19.32 18.00
N PHE A 266 19.27 20.01 16.88
CA PHE A 266 20.26 21.07 16.63
C PHE A 266 19.97 22.31 17.45
N ARG A 267 18.71 22.74 17.54
CA ARG A 267 18.29 23.89 18.32
C ARG A 267 18.65 23.73 19.81
N GLN A 268 18.44 22.56 20.40
CA GLN A 268 18.83 22.26 21.78
C GLN A 268 20.34 22.46 22.01
N THR A 269 21.19 22.12 21.01
CA THR A 269 22.63 22.36 21.14
C THR A 269 23.01 23.85 21.15
N GLU A 270 22.19 24.69 20.50
CA GLU A 270 22.40 26.14 20.41
C GLU A 270 21.78 26.87 21.60
N THR A 271 20.54 26.62 21.92
CA THR A 271 19.79 27.35 22.97
C THR A 271 20.04 26.82 24.38
N LYS A 272 20.42 25.52 24.52
CA LYS A 272 20.52 24.79 25.80
C LYS A 272 19.21 24.78 26.60
N GLN A 273 18.08 25.10 25.97
CA GLN A 273 16.79 25.13 26.63
C GLN A 273 16.21 23.71 26.77
N PRO A 274 15.73 23.28 27.95
CA PRO A 274 15.09 21.98 28.17
C PRO A 274 13.88 21.76 27.24
N LYS A 275 13.13 22.81 26.93
CA LYS A 275 12.00 22.79 25.99
C LYS A 275 12.38 22.19 24.64
N ASP A 276 13.56 22.56 24.12
CA ASP A 276 13.98 22.07 22.79
C ASP A 276 14.33 20.56 22.83
N LEU A 277 14.85 20.06 23.97
CA LEU A 277 15.04 18.65 24.19
C LEU A 277 13.69 17.92 24.22
N TYR A 278 12.73 18.36 25.04
CA TYR A 278 11.42 17.68 25.14
C TYR A 278 10.66 17.67 23.81
N LEU A 279 10.72 18.77 23.05
CA LEU A 279 10.13 18.80 21.69
C LEU A 279 10.85 17.85 20.73
N GLY A 280 12.17 17.74 20.80
CA GLY A 280 12.92 16.76 20.03
C GLY A 280 12.53 15.32 20.35
N LEU A 281 12.37 14.98 21.65
CA LEU A 281 11.93 13.66 22.10
C LEU A 281 10.48 13.37 21.65
N LEU A 282 9.59 14.37 21.79
CA LEU A 282 8.19 14.25 21.35
C LEU A 282 8.11 13.96 19.84
N PHE A 283 8.79 14.75 19.00
CA PHE A 283 8.75 14.53 17.55
C PHE A 283 9.39 13.21 17.15
N PHE A 284 10.43 12.79 17.84
CA PHE A 284 10.99 11.46 17.60
C PHE A 284 9.99 10.34 17.93
N PHE A 285 9.28 10.45 19.05
CA PHE A 285 8.22 9.50 19.40
C PHE A 285 7.09 9.50 18.35
N LEU A 286 6.65 10.67 17.89
CA LEU A 286 5.65 10.79 16.82
C LEU A 286 6.15 10.20 15.49
N ALA A 287 7.44 10.33 15.15
CA ALA A 287 8.01 9.67 13.98
C ALA A 287 7.89 8.14 14.06
N LEU A 288 8.20 7.57 15.24
CA LEU A 288 8.08 6.13 15.50
C LEU A 288 6.63 5.64 15.48
N LEU A 289 5.68 6.44 16.01
CA LEU A 289 4.25 6.12 15.95
C LEU A 289 3.64 6.26 14.54
N SER A 290 4.29 7.03 13.67
CA SER A 290 3.88 7.17 12.27
C SER A 290 4.34 5.97 11.45
N LYS A 291 5.63 5.65 11.54
CA LYS A 291 6.25 4.51 10.88
C LYS A 291 7.55 4.11 11.54
N GLU A 292 7.84 2.84 11.53
CA GLU A 292 9.03 2.23 12.13
C GLU A 292 10.36 2.78 11.60
N TRP A 293 10.37 3.47 10.45
CA TRP A 293 11.56 4.11 9.87
C TRP A 293 12.21 5.16 10.79
N GLY A 294 11.44 5.74 11.70
CA GLY A 294 11.97 6.64 12.74
C GLY A 294 13.08 6.03 13.58
N ILE A 295 13.18 4.70 13.68
CA ILE A 295 14.22 4.01 14.45
C ILE A 295 15.65 4.30 13.96
N THR A 296 15.81 4.67 12.68
CA THR A 296 17.11 5.07 12.10
C THR A 296 17.75 6.24 12.85
N LEU A 297 16.94 7.08 13.50
CA LEU A 297 17.44 8.21 14.28
C LEU A 297 18.32 7.81 15.47
N VAL A 298 18.21 6.57 15.95
CA VAL A 298 19.12 6.01 16.96
C VAL A 298 20.57 6.05 16.48
N ALA A 299 20.82 5.80 15.17
CA ALA A 299 22.13 5.93 14.57
C ALA A 299 22.43 7.36 14.07
N LEU A 300 21.42 8.01 13.47
CA LEU A 300 21.63 9.27 12.77
C LEU A 300 21.78 10.48 13.72
N ILE A 301 21.17 10.49 14.92
CA ILE A 301 21.34 11.57 15.89
C ILE A 301 22.79 11.65 16.39
N PRO A 302 23.45 10.57 16.90
CA PRO A 302 24.84 10.64 17.28
C PRO A 302 25.78 11.00 16.12
N ILE A 303 25.52 10.51 14.90
CA ILE A 303 26.30 10.89 13.70
C ILE A 303 26.13 12.40 13.43
N SER A 304 24.93 12.96 13.60
CA SER A 304 24.69 14.38 13.39
C SER A 304 25.46 15.25 14.40
N TYR A 305 25.50 14.88 15.67
CA TYR A 305 26.32 15.55 16.69
C TYR A 305 27.81 15.49 16.36
N TYR A 306 28.28 14.31 15.91
CA TYR A 306 29.68 14.12 15.54
C TYR A 306 30.10 15.01 14.36
N VAL A 307 29.26 15.04 13.31
CA VAL A 307 29.56 15.77 12.08
C VAL A 307 29.36 17.28 12.25
N PHE A 308 28.21 17.71 12.74
CA PHE A 308 27.83 19.14 12.71
C PHE A 308 28.18 19.90 14.00
N ARG A 309 28.31 19.20 15.13
CA ARG A 309 28.63 19.84 16.43
C ARG A 309 30.03 19.51 16.91
N LYS A 310 30.77 18.68 16.16
CA LYS A 310 32.15 18.26 16.44
C LYS A 310 32.33 17.62 17.82
N TYR A 311 31.28 17.01 18.36
CA TYR A 311 31.35 16.29 19.64
C TYR A 311 32.28 15.08 19.54
N SER A 312 32.89 14.69 20.67
CA SER A 312 33.58 13.39 20.78
C SER A 312 32.54 12.26 20.75
N VAL A 313 32.96 11.03 20.45
CA VAL A 313 32.07 9.88 20.43
C VAL A 313 31.32 9.71 21.76
N ALA A 314 32.02 9.84 22.88
CA ALA A 314 31.41 9.77 24.21
C ALA A 314 30.35 10.87 24.43
N GLN A 315 30.62 12.10 23.98
CA GLN A 315 29.65 13.19 24.06
C GLN A 315 28.43 12.95 23.15
N CYS A 316 28.64 12.39 21.95
CA CYS A 316 27.54 12.02 21.06
C CYS A 316 26.61 10.98 21.69
N LEU A 317 27.18 9.91 22.26
CA LEU A 317 26.42 8.87 22.93
C LEU A 317 25.67 9.43 24.15
N LYS A 318 26.35 10.22 25.01
CA LYS A 318 25.71 10.85 26.18
C LYS A 318 24.54 11.77 25.79
N ALA A 319 24.72 12.59 24.75
CA ALA A 319 23.67 13.50 24.27
C ALA A 319 22.50 12.75 23.61
N SER A 320 22.75 11.54 23.11
CA SER A 320 21.71 10.71 22.47
C SER A 320 20.95 9.81 23.46
N LEU A 321 21.39 9.66 24.70
CA LEU A 321 20.74 8.80 25.70
C LEU A 321 19.23 9.02 25.85
N PRO A 322 18.71 10.27 25.91
CA PRO A 322 17.27 10.48 26.01
C PRO A 322 16.50 9.94 24.81
N TYR A 323 17.07 10.04 23.60
CA TYR A 323 16.48 9.49 22.38
C TYR A 323 16.52 7.95 22.37
N PHE A 324 17.58 7.34 22.88
CA PHE A 324 17.62 5.88 23.06
C PHE A 324 16.54 5.40 24.04
N GLY A 325 16.26 6.20 25.10
CA GLY A 325 15.16 5.94 26.01
C GLY A 325 13.80 5.96 25.33
N VAL A 326 13.54 6.93 24.45
CA VAL A 326 12.29 6.99 23.66
C VAL A 326 12.18 5.81 22.70
N ALA A 327 13.26 5.42 22.03
CA ALA A 327 13.27 4.26 21.15
C ALA A 327 12.95 2.95 21.91
N ALA A 328 13.58 2.76 23.07
CA ALA A 328 13.32 1.61 23.95
C ALA A 328 11.85 1.58 24.43
N PHE A 329 11.33 2.72 24.86
CA PHE A 329 9.93 2.86 25.26
C PHE A 329 8.96 2.52 24.11
N TYR A 330 9.21 3.00 22.88
CA TYR A 330 8.41 2.64 21.70
C TYR A 330 8.46 1.14 21.44
N LEU A 331 9.64 0.50 21.49
CA LEU A 331 9.78 -0.94 21.26
C LEU A 331 9.01 -1.75 22.31
N LEU A 332 9.00 -1.32 23.57
CA LEU A 332 8.18 -1.93 24.63
C LEU A 332 6.68 -1.79 24.36
N LEU A 333 6.23 -0.60 23.96
CA LEU A 333 4.83 -0.38 23.57
C LEU A 333 4.43 -1.27 22.38
N ARG A 334 5.26 -1.29 21.33
CA ARG A 334 5.03 -2.13 20.16
C ARG A 334 4.94 -3.61 20.55
N TYR A 335 5.88 -4.08 21.38
CA TYR A 335 5.85 -5.47 21.87
C TYR A 335 4.57 -5.77 22.69
N LYS A 336 4.16 -4.85 23.55
CA LYS A 336 2.95 -4.99 24.37
C LYS A 336 1.68 -5.08 23.51
N PHE A 337 1.52 -4.27 22.49
CA PHE A 337 0.26 -4.13 21.75
C PHE A 337 0.17 -5.02 20.51
N VAL A 338 1.31 -5.32 19.88
CA VAL A 338 1.35 -6.10 18.63
C VAL A 338 2.12 -7.40 18.77
N GLY A 339 2.90 -7.55 19.85
CA GLY A 339 3.72 -8.72 20.10
C GLY A 339 4.99 -8.79 19.26
N ALA A 340 5.68 -9.93 19.31
CA ALA A 340 6.91 -10.17 18.54
C ALA A 340 6.66 -10.43 17.04
N GLY A 341 5.39 -10.31 16.59
CA GLY A 341 4.97 -10.74 15.27
C GLY A 341 5.08 -12.26 15.14
N LYS A 342 3.99 -12.97 15.33
CA LYS A 342 3.93 -14.36 14.88
C LYS A 342 3.91 -14.35 13.35
N GLN A 343 5.06 -14.19 12.72
CA GLN A 343 5.22 -14.57 11.33
C GLN A 343 5.21 -16.10 11.31
N GLY A 344 4.04 -16.70 11.08
CA GLY A 344 4.00 -18.01 10.47
C GLY A 344 4.85 -17.99 9.20
N GLU A 345 5.45 -19.09 8.81
CA GLU A 345 6.15 -19.14 7.52
C GLU A 345 5.15 -18.74 6.43
N ILE A 346 5.33 -17.52 5.87
CA ILE A 346 4.54 -17.07 4.73
C ILE A 346 5.00 -17.90 3.54
N THR A 347 4.23 -18.93 3.23
CA THR A 347 4.50 -19.87 2.11
C THR A 347 3.96 -19.35 0.78
N GLU A 348 3.13 -18.31 0.81
CA GLU A 348 2.57 -17.70 -0.41
C GLU A 348 3.60 -16.76 -1.05
N VAL A 349 4.00 -17.07 -2.29
CA VAL A 349 5.04 -16.35 -3.02
C VAL A 349 4.71 -14.87 -3.30
N LEU A 350 3.44 -14.53 -3.35
CA LEU A 350 3.02 -13.14 -3.57
C LEU A 350 3.23 -12.27 -2.33
N ASN A 351 3.25 -12.88 -1.14
CA ASN A 351 3.50 -12.22 0.14
C ASN A 351 4.95 -12.42 0.63
N ASN A 352 5.64 -13.42 0.09
CA ASN A 352 7.06 -13.66 0.34
C ASN A 352 7.76 -14.02 -0.97
N PRO A 353 8.29 -13.03 -1.69
CA PRO A 353 8.84 -13.26 -3.03
C PRO A 353 10.05 -14.20 -3.06
N PHE A 354 10.65 -14.50 -1.92
CA PHE A 354 11.84 -15.36 -1.81
C PHE A 354 11.54 -16.82 -1.42
N VAL A 355 10.27 -17.23 -1.36
CA VAL A 355 9.86 -18.62 -0.97
C VAL A 355 10.57 -19.69 -1.79
N PHE A 356 10.77 -19.47 -3.08
CA PHE A 356 11.42 -20.43 -3.99
C PHE A 356 12.89 -20.13 -4.24
N ALA A 357 13.47 -19.10 -3.61
CA ALA A 357 14.87 -18.75 -3.77
C ALA A 357 15.75 -19.61 -2.86
N THR A 358 16.88 -20.08 -3.39
CA THR A 358 17.93 -20.57 -2.50
C THR A 358 18.51 -19.39 -1.68
N PRO A 359 19.11 -19.65 -0.50
CA PRO A 359 19.73 -18.57 0.29
C PRO A 359 20.74 -17.70 -0.50
N ILE A 360 21.49 -18.32 -1.43
CA ILE A 360 22.45 -17.64 -2.29
C ILE A 360 21.73 -16.76 -3.33
N GLN A 361 20.67 -17.26 -3.95
CA GLN A 361 19.84 -16.48 -4.89
C GLN A 361 19.13 -15.32 -4.19
N LYS A 362 18.61 -15.55 -2.97
CA LYS A 362 18.02 -14.50 -2.17
C LYS A 362 19.01 -13.38 -1.94
N LEU A 363 20.19 -13.68 -1.40
CA LEU A 363 21.23 -12.68 -1.13
C LEU A 363 21.67 -11.95 -2.42
N ALA A 364 21.89 -12.67 -3.52
CA ALA A 364 22.26 -12.06 -4.80
C ALA A 364 21.17 -11.11 -5.32
N THR A 365 19.88 -11.48 -5.18
CA THR A 365 18.74 -10.66 -5.58
C THR A 365 18.60 -9.42 -4.70
N GLU A 366 18.76 -9.54 -3.38
CA GLU A 366 18.76 -8.42 -2.44
C GLU A 366 19.85 -7.41 -2.78
N ILE A 367 21.07 -7.88 -3.09
CA ILE A 367 22.17 -7.02 -3.54
C ILE A 367 21.84 -6.37 -4.89
N PHE A 368 21.27 -7.11 -5.85
CA PHE A 368 20.87 -6.57 -7.13
C PHE A 368 19.81 -5.46 -7.00
N VAL A 369 18.88 -5.59 -6.06
CA VAL A 369 17.85 -4.56 -5.80
C VAL A 369 18.46 -3.22 -5.38
N LEU A 370 19.60 -3.20 -4.68
CA LEU A 370 20.24 -1.94 -4.27
C LEU A 370 20.65 -1.08 -5.47
N ILE A 371 21.17 -1.69 -6.54
CA ILE A 371 21.53 -0.92 -7.76
C ILE A 371 20.27 -0.51 -8.55
N LYS A 372 19.19 -1.30 -8.48
CA LYS A 372 17.89 -0.93 -9.05
C LYS A 372 17.33 0.32 -8.37
N TYR A 373 17.38 0.41 -7.04
CA TYR A 373 17.00 1.62 -6.32
C TYR A 373 17.84 2.83 -6.71
N LEU A 374 19.15 2.67 -6.81
CA LEU A 374 20.03 3.77 -7.23
C LEU A 374 19.71 4.23 -8.66
N ARG A 375 19.41 3.30 -9.58
CA ARG A 375 18.95 3.63 -10.93
C ARG A 375 17.68 4.46 -10.90
N LEU A 376 16.66 4.08 -10.10
CA LEU A 376 15.39 4.80 -10.02
C LEU A 376 15.56 6.20 -9.40
N LEU A 377 16.51 6.39 -8.49
CA LEU A 377 16.85 7.71 -7.94
C LEU A 377 17.49 8.64 -8.99
N ILE A 378 18.20 8.10 -9.95
CA ILE A 378 18.85 8.87 -11.03
C ILE A 378 17.88 9.05 -12.21
N PHE A 379 17.17 7.98 -12.57
CA PHE A 379 16.25 7.94 -13.71
C PHE A 379 14.94 7.24 -13.31
N PRO A 380 13.97 8.00 -12.80
CA PRO A 380 12.69 7.49 -12.29
C PRO A 380 11.73 7.10 -13.42
N HIS A 381 12.12 6.10 -14.23
CA HIS A 381 11.31 5.57 -15.32
C HIS A 381 11.79 4.17 -15.74
N PRO A 382 10.87 3.24 -16.08
CA PRO A 382 9.43 3.29 -15.80
C PRO A 382 9.13 3.12 -14.31
N LEU A 383 7.95 3.60 -13.86
CA LEU A 383 7.46 3.49 -12.50
C LEU A 383 6.31 2.49 -12.43
N SER A 384 6.26 1.68 -11.35
CA SER A 384 5.21 0.70 -11.09
C SER A 384 4.93 0.59 -9.59
N ALA A 385 3.70 0.36 -9.21
CA ALA A 385 3.35 0.03 -7.82
C ALA A 385 3.74 -1.40 -7.43
N ASP A 386 3.99 -2.27 -8.41
CA ASP A 386 4.24 -3.69 -8.17
C ASP A 386 5.60 -4.17 -8.68
N TYR A 387 6.40 -4.63 -7.75
CA TYR A 387 7.69 -5.30 -7.98
C TYR A 387 7.70 -6.70 -7.36
N SER A 388 6.54 -7.37 -7.31
CA SER A 388 6.37 -8.71 -6.76
C SER A 388 6.88 -9.81 -7.70
N TRP A 389 6.53 -11.02 -7.44
CA TRP A 389 6.82 -12.22 -8.24
C TRP A 389 6.17 -12.16 -9.64
N LYS A 390 6.82 -12.30 -10.71
CA LYS A 390 8.21 -12.45 -11.19
C LYS A 390 8.73 -11.14 -11.84
N THR A 391 8.34 -10.00 -11.35
CA THR A 391 8.80 -8.69 -11.89
C THR A 391 10.32 -8.60 -11.81
N ILE A 392 10.88 -9.04 -10.69
CA ILE A 392 12.32 -9.16 -10.51
C ILE A 392 12.66 -10.65 -10.41
N PRO A 393 13.32 -11.23 -11.43
CA PRO A 393 13.79 -12.62 -11.38
C PRO A 393 14.87 -12.79 -10.33
N TYR A 394 15.02 -14.00 -9.80
CA TYR A 394 16.12 -14.32 -8.90
C TYR A 394 17.46 -14.15 -9.60
N SER A 395 18.32 -13.36 -9.00
CA SER A 395 19.69 -13.12 -9.45
C SER A 395 20.65 -14.17 -8.88
N SER A 396 21.79 -14.31 -9.53
CA SER A 396 22.89 -15.16 -9.10
C SER A 396 24.20 -14.38 -9.04
N PHE A 397 25.21 -14.89 -8.35
CA PHE A 397 26.55 -14.30 -8.38
C PHE A 397 27.26 -14.49 -9.73
N GLY A 398 26.66 -15.17 -10.71
CA GLY A 398 27.07 -15.14 -12.12
C GLY A 398 26.67 -13.85 -12.83
N ASP A 399 25.74 -13.07 -12.29
CA ASP A 399 25.20 -11.87 -12.94
C ASP A 399 26.11 -10.67 -12.71
N ALA A 400 26.60 -10.05 -13.78
CA ALA A 400 27.50 -8.88 -13.71
C ALA A 400 26.92 -7.71 -12.90
N LEU A 401 25.58 -7.47 -12.96
CA LEU A 401 24.92 -6.41 -12.22
C LEU A 401 24.98 -6.61 -10.70
N VAL A 402 25.05 -7.85 -10.21
CA VAL A 402 25.23 -8.14 -8.78
C VAL A 402 26.60 -7.64 -8.32
N TRP A 403 27.67 -7.91 -9.09
CA TRP A 403 29.01 -7.43 -8.79
C TRP A 403 29.10 -5.92 -8.90
N ILE A 404 28.53 -5.30 -9.92
CA ILE A 404 28.45 -3.84 -10.04
C ILE A 404 27.77 -3.26 -8.79
N SER A 405 26.67 -3.87 -8.33
CA SER A 405 25.99 -3.45 -7.11
C SER A 405 26.87 -3.55 -5.88
N ILE A 406 27.62 -4.66 -5.73
CA ILE A 406 28.60 -4.85 -4.64
C ILE A 406 29.63 -3.73 -4.65
N PHE A 407 30.31 -3.51 -5.78
CA PHE A 407 31.37 -2.50 -5.87
C PHE A 407 30.84 -1.08 -5.64
N VAL A 408 29.68 -0.72 -6.21
CA VAL A 408 29.09 0.61 -6.02
C VAL A 408 28.71 0.83 -4.56
N ASN A 409 28.02 -0.12 -3.94
CA ASN A 409 27.60 0.04 -2.54
C ASN A 409 28.79 -0.03 -1.57
N ALA A 410 29.79 -0.87 -1.84
CA ALA A 410 31.04 -0.90 -1.07
C ALA A 410 31.79 0.44 -1.17
N ALA A 411 31.82 1.05 -2.35
CA ALA A 411 32.43 2.38 -2.53
C ALA A 411 31.63 3.45 -1.75
N ILE A 412 30.29 3.43 -1.80
CA ILE A 412 29.45 4.35 -1.02
C ILE A 412 29.72 4.22 0.49
N VAL A 413 29.80 3.01 1.00
CA VAL A 413 30.12 2.73 2.42
C VAL A 413 31.52 3.18 2.75
N TYR A 414 32.51 2.88 1.91
CA TYR A 414 33.91 3.32 2.08
C TYR A 414 34.01 4.85 2.16
N TYR A 415 33.39 5.56 1.20
CA TYR A 415 33.37 7.03 1.21
C TYR A 415 32.62 7.60 2.42
N MET A 416 31.55 6.97 2.88
CA MET A 416 30.88 7.37 4.11
C MET A 416 31.87 7.41 5.28
N PHE A 417 32.59 6.30 5.54
CA PHE A 417 33.54 6.25 6.65
C PHE A 417 34.77 7.17 6.45
N ALA A 418 35.27 7.30 5.24
CA ALA A 418 36.41 8.19 4.90
C ALA A 418 36.02 9.67 5.16
N LEU A 419 34.79 10.07 4.78
CA LEU A 419 34.29 11.42 5.01
C LEU A 419 33.83 11.64 6.45
N LEU A 420 33.36 10.59 7.13
CA LEU A 420 32.98 10.66 8.55
C LEU A 420 34.19 10.98 9.43
N LYS A 421 35.35 10.37 9.15
CA LYS A 421 36.63 10.73 9.83
C LYS A 421 36.97 12.21 9.67
N LYS A 422 36.60 12.82 8.54
CA LYS A 422 36.80 14.25 8.25
C LYS A 422 35.65 15.12 8.73
N ARG A 423 34.64 14.53 9.39
CA ARG A 423 33.41 15.22 9.86
C ARG A 423 32.73 16.01 8.73
N ASN A 424 32.74 15.44 7.53
CA ASN A 424 32.14 16.06 6.35
C ASN A 424 30.62 15.79 6.34
N TRP A 425 29.82 16.79 6.01
CA TRP A 425 28.36 16.67 5.95
C TRP A 425 27.86 15.64 4.92
N ILE A 426 28.64 15.39 3.86
CA ILE A 426 28.31 14.34 2.87
C ILE A 426 28.27 12.95 3.54
N ALA A 427 29.11 12.70 4.55
CA ALA A 427 29.04 11.47 5.33
C ALA A 427 27.69 11.30 6.03
N PHE A 428 27.11 12.38 6.56
CA PHE A 428 25.79 12.35 7.14
C PHE A 428 24.70 12.07 6.08
N ALA A 429 24.78 12.68 4.90
CA ALA A 429 23.84 12.44 3.81
C ALA A 429 23.88 10.96 3.34
N ILE A 430 25.12 10.40 3.20
CA ILE A 430 25.28 8.98 2.85
C ILE A 430 24.78 8.08 3.99
N ALA A 431 25.06 8.42 5.26
CA ALA A 431 24.56 7.66 6.41
C ALA A 431 23.03 7.68 6.46
N PHE A 432 22.40 8.82 6.16
CA PHE A 432 20.95 8.94 6.06
C PHE A 432 20.40 8.02 4.95
N TYR A 433 20.98 8.05 3.76
CA TYR A 433 20.63 7.15 2.66
C TYR A 433 20.74 5.67 3.05
N LEU A 434 21.91 5.26 3.56
CA LEU A 434 22.19 3.86 3.89
C LEU A 434 21.35 3.34 5.06
N SER A 435 21.11 4.15 6.10
CA SER A 435 20.35 3.73 7.27
C SER A 435 18.89 3.42 6.93
N HIS A 436 18.26 4.24 6.09
CA HIS A 436 16.90 3.98 5.63
C HIS A 436 16.84 2.87 4.58
N LEU A 437 17.80 2.81 3.65
CA LEU A 437 17.90 1.74 2.66
C LEU A 437 18.10 0.37 3.30
N PHE A 438 18.90 0.28 4.37
CA PHE A 438 19.14 -0.97 5.10
C PHE A 438 17.86 -1.60 5.63
N LEU A 439 16.93 -0.80 6.15
CA LEU A 439 15.65 -1.30 6.67
C LEU A 439 14.76 -1.91 5.58
N VAL A 440 14.90 -1.45 4.33
CA VAL A 440 14.03 -1.86 3.20
C VAL A 440 14.76 -2.74 2.18
N SER A 441 15.98 -3.15 2.47
CA SER A 441 16.84 -3.94 1.57
C SER A 441 16.55 -5.44 1.57
N ASN A 442 15.72 -5.95 2.48
CA ASN A 442 15.55 -7.36 2.85
C ASN A 442 16.81 -8.00 3.50
N LEU A 443 17.97 -7.35 3.49
CA LEU A 443 19.21 -7.88 4.08
C LEU A 443 19.12 -8.08 5.60
N ALA A 444 18.40 -7.20 6.30
CA ALA A 444 18.23 -7.27 7.76
C ALA A 444 17.01 -8.07 8.18
N MET A 445 15.89 -7.89 7.48
CA MET A 445 14.62 -8.53 7.76
C MET A 445 13.79 -8.61 6.48
N ALA A 446 12.99 -9.65 6.32
CA ALA A 446 12.05 -9.76 5.21
C ALA A 446 10.94 -8.70 5.35
N ILE A 447 10.72 -7.92 4.30
CA ILE A 447 9.72 -6.85 4.28
C ILE A 447 8.43 -7.24 3.53
N GLY A 448 8.33 -8.48 3.03
CA GLY A 448 7.16 -8.97 2.29
C GLY A 448 7.08 -8.51 0.83
N ALA A 449 8.08 -7.79 0.33
CA ALA A 449 8.18 -7.34 -1.06
C ALA A 449 9.63 -7.43 -1.54
N THR A 450 9.85 -7.62 -2.84
CA THR A 450 11.22 -7.59 -3.40
C THR A 450 11.79 -6.18 -3.34
N MET A 451 11.04 -5.19 -3.80
CA MET A 451 11.30 -3.75 -3.69
C MET A 451 9.99 -2.97 -3.84
N GLY A 452 10.04 -1.65 -3.68
CA GLY A 452 8.90 -0.75 -3.91
C GLY A 452 9.35 0.70 -3.95
N GLU A 453 8.67 1.55 -4.73
CA GLU A 453 9.04 2.95 -4.91
C GLU A 453 8.90 3.74 -3.60
N ARG A 454 7.82 3.55 -2.86
CA ARG A 454 7.62 4.19 -1.54
C ARG A 454 8.70 3.83 -0.52
N LEU A 455 9.31 2.65 -0.65
CA LEU A 455 10.29 2.17 0.33
C LEU A 455 11.59 3.00 0.31
N ILE A 456 11.95 3.59 -0.84
CA ILE A 456 13.14 4.43 -0.98
C ILE A 456 12.88 5.91 -0.66
N TYR A 457 11.65 6.29 -0.33
CA TYR A 457 11.27 7.69 -0.09
C TYR A 457 12.18 8.40 0.92
N HIS A 458 12.38 7.84 2.11
CA HIS A 458 13.27 8.43 3.11
C HIS A 458 14.73 8.44 2.65
N SER A 459 15.20 7.32 2.07
CA SER A 459 16.59 7.21 1.58
C SER A 459 16.89 8.24 0.50
N SER A 460 15.90 8.58 -0.35
CA SER A 460 16.06 9.52 -1.45
C SER A 460 16.62 10.87 -1.01
N LEU A 461 16.27 11.33 0.20
CA LEU A 461 16.75 12.60 0.74
C LEU A 461 18.27 12.65 0.83
N GLY A 462 18.90 11.58 1.36
CA GLY A 462 20.35 11.52 1.47
C GLY A 462 21.06 11.56 0.09
N PHE A 463 20.50 10.84 -0.88
CA PHE A 463 20.96 10.87 -2.27
C PHE A 463 20.78 12.26 -2.91
N ILE A 464 19.59 12.86 -2.79
CA ILE A 464 19.25 14.16 -3.39
C ILE A 464 20.15 15.27 -2.82
N MET A 465 20.48 15.24 -1.52
CA MET A 465 21.42 16.19 -0.92
C MET A 465 22.79 16.18 -1.66
N VAL A 466 23.32 14.99 -1.94
CA VAL A 466 24.62 14.83 -2.63
C VAL A 466 24.48 15.19 -4.11
N ALA A 467 23.41 14.78 -4.77
CA ALA A 467 23.15 15.07 -6.19
C ALA A 467 22.99 16.59 -6.43
N ALA A 468 22.23 17.29 -5.58
CA ALA A 468 22.08 18.74 -5.64
C ALA A 468 23.42 19.47 -5.46
N PHE A 469 24.25 19.01 -4.50
CA PHE A 469 25.58 19.56 -4.32
C PHE A 469 26.49 19.32 -5.54
N GLY A 470 26.44 18.12 -6.12
CA GLY A 470 27.17 17.79 -7.35
C GLY A 470 26.75 18.69 -8.52
N SER A 471 25.44 18.88 -8.71
CA SER A 471 24.88 19.75 -9.79
C SER A 471 25.34 21.20 -9.64
N LEU A 472 25.28 21.76 -8.42
CA LEU A 472 25.78 23.13 -8.19
C LEU A 472 27.30 23.24 -8.31
N THR A 473 28.04 22.22 -7.89
CA THR A 473 29.51 22.19 -8.07
C THR A 473 29.85 22.19 -9.54
N LEU A 474 29.13 21.43 -10.35
CA LEU A 474 29.31 21.38 -11.79
C LEU A 474 29.00 22.74 -12.43
N LEU A 475 27.86 23.35 -12.07
CA LEU A 475 27.47 24.68 -12.53
C LEU A 475 28.55 25.73 -12.23
N THR A 476 29.12 25.73 -11.00
CA THR A 476 30.13 26.70 -10.62
C THR A 476 31.48 26.47 -11.32
N ARG A 477 31.73 25.27 -11.86
CA ARG A 477 32.92 25.00 -12.70
C ARG A 477 32.79 25.57 -14.11
N PHE A 478 31.58 25.47 -14.71
CA PHE A 478 31.32 25.96 -16.07
C PHE A 478 31.14 27.48 -16.12
N ILE A 479 30.70 28.10 -15.03
CA ILE A 479 30.51 29.55 -14.94
C ILE A 479 31.48 30.09 -13.86
N PRO A 480 32.72 30.47 -14.24
CA PRO A 480 33.76 30.87 -13.30
C PRO A 480 33.37 32.06 -12.42
N ASN A 481 34.07 32.22 -11.28
CA ASN A 481 33.86 33.33 -10.35
C ASN A 481 33.92 34.70 -11.04
N PRO A 482 33.12 35.67 -10.65
CA PRO A 482 33.05 36.97 -11.28
C PRO A 482 34.38 37.72 -11.17
N SER A 483 34.86 38.23 -12.31
CA SER A 483 35.60 39.47 -12.36
C SER A 483 34.66 40.63 -11.96
N PRO A 484 35.10 41.73 -11.36
CA PRO A 484 34.27 42.64 -10.54
C PRO A 484 33.06 43.26 -11.20
N ALA A 485 32.74 43.03 -12.47
CA ALA A 485 31.69 43.79 -13.13
C ALA A 485 30.70 43.04 -14.05
N GLY A 486 30.80 41.72 -14.27
CA GLY A 486 30.01 41.14 -15.35
C GLY A 486 29.27 39.81 -15.12
N ASN A 487 29.70 38.95 -14.22
CA ASN A 487 29.30 37.54 -14.22
C ASN A 487 28.19 37.15 -13.22
N GLU A 488 27.71 38.07 -12.39
CA GLU A 488 26.68 37.72 -11.38
C GLU A 488 25.33 37.41 -12.05
N SER A 489 24.93 38.16 -13.07
CA SER A 489 23.70 37.91 -13.80
C SER A 489 23.75 36.57 -14.55
N VAL A 490 24.89 36.25 -15.20
CA VAL A 490 25.09 34.96 -15.90
C VAL A 490 24.98 33.79 -14.94
N ARG A 491 25.54 33.90 -13.73
CA ARG A 491 25.45 32.84 -12.70
C ARG A 491 24.02 32.65 -12.19
N LYS A 492 23.27 33.74 -11.99
CA LYS A 492 21.83 33.68 -11.62
C LYS A 492 21.01 33.04 -12.72
N ILE A 493 21.22 33.41 -13.97
CA ILE A 493 20.57 32.81 -15.14
C ILE A 493 20.93 31.31 -15.21
N GLY A 494 22.21 30.95 -15.05
CA GLY A 494 22.64 29.54 -15.04
C GLY A 494 22.00 28.73 -13.93
N TYR A 495 21.84 29.30 -12.74
CA TYR A 495 21.13 28.66 -11.63
C TYR A 495 19.65 28.43 -11.95
N VAL A 496 18.96 29.43 -12.48
CA VAL A 496 17.55 29.32 -12.90
C VAL A 496 17.41 28.29 -14.00
N ALA A 497 18.31 28.27 -14.99
CA ALA A 497 18.33 27.28 -16.05
C ALA A 497 18.51 25.85 -15.50
N LEU A 498 19.42 25.67 -14.52
CA LEU A 498 19.60 24.39 -13.83
C LEU A 498 18.32 23.95 -13.09
N LEU A 499 17.65 24.88 -12.40
CA LEU A 499 16.35 24.60 -11.75
C LEU A 499 15.31 24.12 -12.77
N LEU A 500 15.16 24.86 -13.86
CA LEU A 500 14.18 24.50 -14.89
C LEU A 500 14.52 23.15 -15.55
N LEU A 501 15.78 22.91 -15.86
CA LEU A 501 16.26 21.65 -16.46
C LEU A 501 15.95 20.41 -15.57
N LEU A 502 16.07 20.54 -14.27
CA LEU A 502 15.83 19.44 -13.33
C LEU A 502 14.36 19.33 -12.92
N ILE A 503 13.73 20.45 -12.55
CA ILE A 503 12.42 20.44 -11.92
C ILE A 503 11.27 20.26 -12.91
N VAL A 504 11.38 20.85 -14.12
CA VAL A 504 10.29 20.76 -15.10
C VAL A 504 10.06 19.31 -15.58
N PRO A 505 11.10 18.56 -16.01
CA PRO A 505 10.89 17.17 -16.41
C PRO A 505 10.42 16.26 -15.25
N MET A 506 10.97 16.47 -14.04
CA MET A 506 10.55 15.70 -12.87
C MET A 506 9.10 16.01 -12.50
N GLY A 507 8.73 17.30 -12.43
CA GLY A 507 7.37 17.71 -12.13
C GLY A 507 6.36 17.22 -13.17
N TYR A 508 6.72 17.32 -14.47
CA TYR A 508 5.90 16.76 -15.54
C TYR A 508 5.66 15.27 -15.38
N LYS A 509 6.73 14.48 -15.12
CA LYS A 509 6.60 13.04 -14.91
C LYS A 509 5.79 12.68 -13.65
N THR A 510 5.90 13.49 -12.59
CA THR A 510 5.07 13.35 -11.40
C THR A 510 3.59 13.63 -11.71
N MET A 511 3.29 14.71 -12.42
CA MET A 511 1.93 15.05 -12.86
C MET A 511 1.34 13.97 -13.79
N GLU A 512 2.15 13.39 -14.67
CA GLU A 512 1.75 12.29 -15.55
C GLU A 512 1.41 11.02 -14.75
N ARG A 513 2.18 10.72 -13.69
CA ARG A 513 2.01 9.50 -12.88
C ARG A 513 0.88 9.59 -11.85
N ASN A 514 0.54 10.79 -11.36
CA ASN A 514 -0.49 10.94 -10.31
C ASN A 514 -1.83 10.29 -10.69
N PRO A 515 -2.39 10.45 -11.92
CA PRO A 515 -3.65 9.84 -12.34
C PRO A 515 -3.66 8.31 -12.28
N ASP A 516 -2.51 7.65 -12.40
CA ASP A 516 -2.45 6.19 -12.31
C ASP A 516 -2.89 5.68 -10.92
N TRP A 517 -2.83 6.53 -9.90
CA TRP A 517 -3.22 6.24 -8.51
C TRP A 517 -4.69 6.56 -8.20
N GLU A 518 -5.52 6.88 -9.21
CA GLU A 518 -6.93 7.21 -9.01
C GLU A 518 -7.73 6.03 -8.47
N THR A 519 -7.55 4.84 -9.06
CA THR A 519 -8.22 3.60 -8.64
C THR A 519 -7.32 2.39 -8.87
N ASP A 520 -7.61 1.29 -8.17
CA ASP A 520 -6.97 0.00 -8.41
C ASP A 520 -7.01 -0.41 -9.89
N ASN A 521 -8.13 -0.21 -10.54
CA ASN A 521 -8.32 -0.63 -11.93
C ASN A 521 -7.38 0.12 -12.88
N ILE A 522 -7.26 1.44 -12.74
CA ILE A 522 -6.35 2.26 -13.56
C ILE A 522 -4.91 1.88 -13.25
N LEU A 523 -4.55 1.80 -11.97
CA LEU A 523 -3.20 1.48 -11.53
C LEU A 523 -2.72 0.13 -12.08
N PHE A 524 -3.50 -0.92 -11.91
CA PHE A 524 -3.08 -2.25 -12.34
C PHE A 524 -3.13 -2.44 -13.85
N MET A 525 -4.06 -1.79 -14.57
CA MET A 525 -4.05 -1.79 -16.03
C MET A 525 -2.79 -1.11 -16.59
N HIS A 526 -2.39 0.03 -16.03
CA HIS A 526 -1.13 0.68 -16.37
C HIS A 526 0.07 -0.23 -16.04
N ASP A 527 0.11 -0.76 -14.84
CA ASP A 527 1.26 -1.53 -14.35
C ASP A 527 1.42 -2.87 -15.10
N ALA A 528 0.34 -3.50 -15.57
CA ALA A 528 0.44 -4.71 -16.39
C ALA A 528 1.20 -4.49 -17.72
N TRP A 529 1.22 -3.26 -18.25
CA TRP A 529 2.05 -2.88 -19.39
C TRP A 529 3.50 -2.59 -18.98
N VAL A 530 3.71 -1.93 -17.85
CA VAL A 530 5.05 -1.56 -17.36
C VAL A 530 5.82 -2.78 -16.86
N VAL A 531 5.14 -3.67 -16.15
CA VAL A 531 5.72 -4.90 -15.55
C VAL A 531 4.99 -6.15 -16.04
N PRO A 532 5.10 -6.50 -17.32
CA PRO A 532 4.31 -7.57 -17.93
C PRO A 532 4.54 -8.96 -17.33
N ASN A 533 5.59 -9.15 -16.55
CA ASN A 533 5.90 -10.39 -15.84
C ASN A 533 5.46 -10.39 -14.37
N SER A 534 4.70 -9.39 -13.93
CA SER A 534 4.06 -9.41 -12.61
C SER A 534 2.81 -10.27 -12.62
N VAL A 535 2.71 -11.20 -11.67
CA VAL A 535 1.49 -11.99 -11.44
C VAL A 535 0.36 -11.11 -10.93
N LEU A 536 0.65 -10.23 -9.95
CA LEU A 536 -0.36 -9.36 -9.34
C LEU A 536 -0.88 -8.31 -10.31
N ALA A 537 0.02 -7.64 -11.05
CA ALA A 537 -0.41 -6.64 -12.03
C ALA A 537 -1.31 -7.25 -13.11
N ASN A 538 -0.94 -8.41 -13.67
CA ASN A 538 -1.78 -9.10 -14.65
C ASN A 538 -3.08 -9.64 -14.04
N GLY A 539 -3.03 -10.24 -12.83
CA GLY A 539 -4.21 -10.77 -12.15
C GLY A 539 -5.25 -9.68 -11.85
N ASN A 540 -4.80 -8.55 -11.31
CA ASN A 540 -5.66 -7.41 -10.97
C ASN A 540 -6.12 -6.64 -12.22
N SER A 541 -5.27 -6.50 -13.25
CA SER A 541 -5.68 -5.94 -14.54
C SER A 541 -6.80 -6.78 -15.18
N GLY A 542 -6.67 -8.11 -15.14
CA GLY A 542 -7.72 -8.99 -15.63
C GLY A 542 -9.03 -8.85 -14.85
N LYS A 543 -8.98 -8.68 -13.52
CA LYS A 543 -10.15 -8.36 -12.70
C LYS A 543 -10.77 -7.02 -13.11
N ALA A 544 -9.94 -5.99 -13.28
CA ALA A 544 -10.38 -4.66 -13.72
C ALA A 544 -11.14 -4.72 -15.05
N PHE A 545 -10.63 -5.44 -16.04
CA PHE A 545 -11.32 -5.61 -17.31
C PHE A 545 -12.66 -6.35 -17.17
N ILE A 546 -12.81 -7.31 -16.25
CA ILE A 546 -14.10 -7.94 -15.95
C ILE A 546 -15.08 -6.90 -15.40
N GLU A 547 -14.66 -6.02 -14.50
CA GLU A 547 -15.49 -4.96 -13.94
C GLU A 547 -15.93 -3.95 -15.01
N TYR A 548 -15.01 -3.55 -15.91
CA TYR A 548 -15.38 -2.70 -17.06
C TYR A 548 -16.39 -3.40 -17.99
N ALA A 549 -16.22 -4.69 -18.24
CA ALA A 549 -17.17 -5.47 -19.05
C ALA A 549 -18.59 -5.55 -18.46
N GLN A 550 -18.72 -5.38 -17.14
CA GLN A 550 -20.03 -5.31 -16.47
C GLN A 550 -20.71 -3.95 -16.64
N ARG A 551 -19.92 -2.87 -16.70
CA ARG A 551 -20.40 -1.49 -16.80
C ARG A 551 -20.65 -1.06 -18.27
N ASP A 552 -19.78 -1.46 -19.18
CA ASP A 552 -19.86 -1.12 -20.62
C ASP A 552 -20.31 -2.33 -21.43
N THR A 553 -21.59 -2.34 -21.76
CA THR A 553 -22.20 -3.42 -22.55
C THR A 553 -21.80 -3.40 -24.03
N VAL A 554 -21.38 -2.25 -24.56
CA VAL A 554 -20.97 -2.09 -25.97
C VAL A 554 -19.61 -2.75 -26.20
N ASN A 555 -18.63 -2.46 -25.35
CA ASN A 555 -17.27 -2.98 -25.45
C ASN A 555 -17.05 -4.25 -24.61
N ARG A 556 -18.10 -4.82 -24.04
CA ARG A 556 -18.06 -5.96 -23.13
C ARG A 556 -17.19 -7.11 -23.62
N ARG A 557 -17.33 -7.48 -24.90
CA ARG A 557 -16.58 -8.61 -25.49
C ARG A 557 -15.08 -8.33 -25.49
N ALA A 558 -14.68 -7.14 -25.92
CA ALA A 558 -13.27 -6.73 -25.98
C ALA A 558 -12.65 -6.68 -24.58
N PHE A 559 -13.38 -6.16 -23.58
CA PHE A 559 -12.92 -6.17 -22.20
C PHE A 559 -12.76 -7.59 -21.64
N LEU A 560 -13.70 -8.51 -21.91
CA LEU A 560 -13.57 -9.90 -21.48
C LEU A 560 -12.40 -10.62 -22.19
N ASP A 561 -12.10 -10.30 -23.46
CA ASP A 561 -10.94 -10.85 -24.17
C ASP A 561 -9.63 -10.34 -23.55
N SER A 562 -9.55 -9.05 -23.21
CA SER A 562 -8.42 -8.47 -22.49
C SER A 562 -8.26 -9.08 -21.09
N ALA A 563 -9.36 -9.27 -20.36
CA ALA A 563 -9.34 -9.95 -19.06
C ALA A 563 -8.72 -11.35 -19.16
N ILE A 564 -9.20 -12.15 -20.13
CA ILE A 564 -8.72 -13.52 -20.37
C ILE A 564 -7.24 -13.52 -20.73
N TYR A 565 -6.77 -12.57 -21.56
CA TYR A 565 -5.36 -12.43 -21.91
C TYR A 565 -4.49 -12.23 -20.65
N HIS A 566 -4.79 -11.23 -19.84
CA HIS A 566 -4.02 -10.90 -18.64
C HIS A 566 -4.09 -12.01 -17.58
N LEU A 567 -5.26 -12.60 -17.36
CA LEU A 567 -5.43 -13.69 -16.40
C LEU A 567 -4.69 -14.96 -16.83
N ASN A 568 -4.71 -15.33 -18.12
CA ASN A 568 -3.89 -16.43 -18.63
C ASN A 568 -2.41 -16.16 -18.44
N LYS A 569 -1.96 -14.92 -18.65
CA LYS A 569 -0.58 -14.52 -18.35
C LYS A 569 -0.25 -14.70 -16.86
N ALA A 570 -1.12 -14.25 -15.96
CA ALA A 570 -0.93 -14.39 -14.52
C ALA A 570 -0.81 -15.87 -14.09
N VAL A 571 -1.71 -16.75 -14.54
CA VAL A 571 -1.66 -18.17 -14.18
C VAL A 571 -0.51 -18.92 -14.87
N SER A 572 -0.04 -18.46 -16.03
CA SER A 572 1.18 -19.01 -16.66
C SER A 572 2.45 -18.66 -15.86
N LEU A 573 2.48 -17.46 -15.28
CA LEU A 573 3.58 -17.02 -14.41
C LEU A 573 3.55 -17.73 -13.05
N HIS A 574 2.36 -17.96 -12.50
CA HIS A 574 2.15 -18.63 -11.22
C HIS A 574 1.00 -19.65 -11.30
N PRO A 575 1.30 -20.93 -11.62
CA PRO A 575 0.26 -21.96 -11.82
C PRO A 575 -0.60 -22.29 -10.59
N LYS A 576 -0.23 -21.82 -9.39
CA LYS A 576 -1.03 -21.94 -8.16
C LYS A 576 -1.83 -20.68 -7.81
N TYR A 577 -1.89 -19.70 -8.71
CA TYR A 577 -2.59 -18.43 -8.44
C TYR A 577 -4.11 -18.62 -8.49
N VAL A 578 -4.71 -18.93 -7.34
CA VAL A 578 -6.13 -19.23 -7.18
C VAL A 578 -7.03 -18.12 -7.75
N ASN A 579 -6.77 -16.86 -7.36
CA ASN A 579 -7.57 -15.72 -7.82
C ASN A 579 -7.55 -15.55 -9.35
N GLY A 580 -6.44 -15.89 -10.00
CA GLY A 580 -6.36 -15.91 -11.46
C GLY A 580 -7.34 -16.90 -12.09
N TYR A 581 -7.42 -18.11 -11.55
CA TYR A 581 -8.36 -19.12 -12.02
C TYR A 581 -9.82 -18.77 -11.69
N LEU A 582 -10.09 -18.20 -10.52
CA LEU A 582 -11.44 -17.74 -10.15
C LEU A 582 -11.94 -16.68 -11.14
N ASN A 583 -11.09 -15.71 -11.45
CA ASN A 583 -11.43 -14.63 -12.39
C ASN A 583 -11.49 -15.12 -13.86
N LEU A 584 -10.66 -16.09 -14.26
CA LEU A 584 -10.80 -16.75 -15.59
C LEU A 584 -12.15 -17.43 -15.72
N GLY A 585 -12.55 -18.20 -14.71
CA GLY A 585 -13.87 -18.82 -14.68
C GLY A 585 -14.99 -17.79 -14.78
N LEU A 586 -14.89 -16.66 -14.06
CA LEU A 586 -15.86 -15.58 -14.13
C LEU A 586 -15.91 -14.91 -15.50
N ALA A 587 -14.76 -14.66 -16.14
CA ALA A 587 -14.69 -14.06 -17.46
C ALA A 587 -15.35 -14.97 -18.52
N TRP A 588 -15.08 -16.27 -18.49
CA TRP A 588 -15.69 -17.24 -19.40
C TRP A 588 -17.18 -17.43 -19.11
N PHE A 589 -17.60 -17.41 -17.85
CA PHE A 589 -19.01 -17.43 -17.46
C PHE A 589 -19.76 -16.24 -18.05
N GLN A 590 -19.18 -15.03 -17.96
CA GLN A 590 -19.76 -13.82 -18.57
C GLN A 590 -19.77 -13.86 -20.10
N LYS A 591 -18.85 -14.59 -20.73
CA LYS A 591 -18.88 -14.91 -22.17
C LYS A 591 -19.86 -16.01 -22.55
N LYS A 592 -20.56 -16.60 -21.57
CA LYS A 592 -21.50 -17.72 -21.72
C LYS A 592 -20.84 -19.04 -22.20
N ASP A 593 -19.53 -19.19 -22.03
CA ASP A 593 -18.80 -20.43 -22.24
C ASP A 593 -18.71 -21.18 -20.90
N LEU A 594 -19.77 -21.95 -20.60
CA LEU A 594 -19.88 -22.64 -19.31
C LEU A 594 -18.85 -23.75 -19.13
N ASP A 595 -18.39 -24.38 -20.22
CA ASP A 595 -17.40 -25.45 -20.16
C ASP A 595 -16.04 -24.93 -19.71
N LYS A 596 -15.61 -23.78 -20.26
CA LYS A 596 -14.39 -23.13 -19.81
C LYS A 596 -14.54 -22.51 -18.43
N ALA A 597 -15.70 -21.95 -18.08
CA ALA A 597 -15.97 -21.45 -16.74
C ALA A 597 -15.82 -22.56 -15.70
N GLU A 598 -16.47 -23.70 -15.92
CA GLU A 598 -16.37 -24.88 -15.07
C GLU A 598 -14.92 -25.41 -14.99
N TYR A 599 -14.20 -25.46 -16.12
CA TYR A 599 -12.80 -25.88 -16.15
C TYR A 599 -11.93 -25.03 -15.24
N TYR A 600 -11.96 -23.70 -15.39
CA TYR A 600 -11.11 -22.82 -14.62
C TYR A 600 -11.49 -22.75 -13.13
N TRP A 601 -12.78 -22.78 -12.80
CA TRP A 601 -13.20 -22.87 -11.39
C TRP A 601 -12.82 -24.19 -10.74
N ASN A 602 -12.81 -25.29 -11.49
CA ASN A 602 -12.29 -26.57 -11.00
C ASN A 602 -10.75 -26.55 -10.84
N GLN A 603 -9.99 -25.80 -11.67
CA GLN A 603 -8.57 -25.56 -11.41
C GLN A 603 -8.37 -24.79 -10.10
N ALA A 604 -9.12 -23.72 -9.87
CA ALA A 604 -9.08 -23.00 -8.60
C ALA A 604 -9.40 -23.91 -7.40
N ARG A 605 -10.41 -24.77 -7.52
CA ARG A 605 -10.84 -25.72 -6.48
C ARG A 605 -9.75 -26.76 -6.14
N ARG A 606 -8.97 -27.20 -7.13
CA ARG A 606 -7.83 -28.11 -6.89
C ARG A 606 -6.77 -27.48 -6.00
N HIS A 607 -6.56 -26.16 -6.11
CA HIS A 607 -5.56 -25.44 -5.31
C HIS A 607 -6.09 -24.97 -3.97
N PHE A 608 -7.39 -24.63 -3.88
CA PHE A 608 -8.04 -24.19 -2.65
C PHE A 608 -9.50 -24.68 -2.57
N PRO A 609 -9.72 -25.94 -2.14
CA PRO A 609 -11.04 -26.59 -2.17
C PRO A 609 -12.11 -25.89 -1.31
N THR A 610 -11.68 -25.29 -0.20
CA THR A 610 -12.57 -24.66 0.79
C THR A 610 -12.80 -23.17 0.57
N HIS A 611 -12.41 -22.63 -0.59
CA HIS A 611 -12.57 -21.21 -0.87
C HIS A 611 -14.06 -20.80 -0.79
N PRO A 612 -14.41 -19.76 0.01
CA PRO A 612 -15.80 -19.42 0.34
C PRO A 612 -16.67 -19.15 -0.90
N PHE A 613 -16.11 -18.56 -1.94
CA PHE A 613 -16.85 -18.19 -3.16
C PHE A 613 -17.42 -19.38 -3.92
N PHE A 614 -16.87 -20.58 -3.77
CA PHE A 614 -17.48 -21.76 -4.38
C PHE A 614 -18.90 -21.96 -3.87
N ARG A 615 -19.05 -22.05 -2.55
CA ARG A 615 -20.36 -22.27 -1.93
C ARG A 615 -21.29 -21.06 -2.04
N GLN A 616 -20.74 -19.85 -1.94
CA GLN A 616 -21.54 -18.62 -1.87
C GLN A 616 -22.00 -18.11 -3.25
N SER A 617 -21.21 -18.35 -4.31
CA SER A 617 -21.42 -17.68 -5.60
C SER A 617 -21.27 -18.60 -6.82
N TYR A 618 -20.16 -19.33 -6.95
CA TYR A 618 -19.83 -19.98 -8.22
C TYR A 618 -20.59 -21.27 -8.45
N ASP A 619 -20.76 -22.10 -7.42
CA ASP A 619 -21.52 -23.34 -7.53
C ASP A 619 -23.01 -23.08 -7.80
N PRO A 620 -23.70 -22.16 -7.09
CA PRO A 620 -25.07 -21.78 -7.42
C PRO A 620 -25.20 -21.16 -8.83
N ALA A 621 -24.23 -20.32 -9.24
CA ALA A 621 -24.25 -19.71 -10.56
C ALA A 621 -24.13 -20.74 -11.69
N LEU A 622 -23.21 -21.72 -11.56
CA LEU A 622 -23.06 -22.82 -12.53
C LEU A 622 -24.31 -23.70 -12.56
N ALA A 623 -24.82 -24.09 -11.38
CA ALA A 623 -26.03 -24.91 -11.30
C ALA A 623 -27.21 -24.26 -12.04
N ASN A 624 -27.47 -22.98 -11.76
CA ASN A 624 -28.54 -22.24 -12.40
C ASN A 624 -28.33 -22.10 -13.92
N ALA A 625 -27.10 -21.82 -14.36
CA ALA A 625 -26.80 -21.69 -15.79
C ALA A 625 -26.95 -23.01 -16.52
N PHE A 626 -26.54 -24.13 -15.93
CA PHE A 626 -26.76 -25.45 -16.51
C PHE A 626 -28.24 -25.83 -16.58
N VAL A 627 -29.05 -25.51 -15.57
CA VAL A 627 -30.51 -25.71 -15.60
C VAL A 627 -31.14 -24.91 -16.73
N GLU A 628 -30.72 -23.66 -16.93
CA GLU A 628 -31.26 -22.86 -18.05
C GLU A 628 -30.87 -23.43 -19.42
N ASN A 629 -29.61 -23.86 -19.59
CA ASN A 629 -29.22 -24.57 -20.83
C ASN A 629 -30.00 -25.85 -21.02
N ALA A 630 -30.26 -26.62 -19.96
CA ALA A 630 -31.09 -27.81 -20.02
C ALA A 630 -32.51 -27.51 -20.47
N ARG A 631 -33.10 -26.43 -19.99
CA ARG A 631 -34.45 -25.96 -20.43
C ARG A 631 -34.47 -25.62 -21.92
N GLN A 632 -33.43 -24.94 -22.41
CA GLN A 632 -33.32 -24.58 -23.82
C GLN A 632 -33.17 -25.82 -24.72
N GLU A 633 -32.29 -26.76 -24.37
CA GLU A 633 -32.12 -28.03 -25.09
C GLU A 633 -33.41 -28.88 -25.05
N GLY A 634 -34.12 -28.90 -23.93
CA GLY A 634 -35.41 -29.56 -23.79
C GLY A 634 -36.48 -28.97 -24.72
N LYS A 635 -36.54 -27.64 -24.88
CA LYS A 635 -37.49 -26.96 -25.78
C LYS A 635 -37.29 -27.31 -27.26
N ILE A 636 -36.03 -27.52 -27.67
CA ILE A 636 -35.69 -27.93 -29.05
C ILE A 636 -35.69 -29.47 -29.25
N GLY A 637 -36.10 -30.22 -28.21
CA GLY A 637 -36.22 -31.69 -28.27
C GLY A 637 -34.92 -32.46 -28.05
N ASN A 638 -33.81 -31.79 -27.71
CA ASN A 638 -32.51 -32.44 -27.43
C ASN A 638 -32.45 -32.92 -25.99
N VAL A 639 -33.32 -33.85 -25.62
CA VAL A 639 -33.47 -34.35 -24.24
C VAL A 639 -32.19 -35.01 -23.69
N PRO A 640 -31.39 -35.79 -24.44
CA PRO A 640 -30.14 -36.35 -23.91
C PRO A 640 -29.19 -35.26 -23.38
N LYS A 641 -29.03 -34.16 -24.13
CA LYS A 641 -28.19 -33.05 -23.75
C LYS A 641 -28.76 -32.25 -22.59
N ALA A 642 -30.09 -32.12 -22.51
CA ALA A 642 -30.76 -31.54 -21.35
C ALA A 642 -30.48 -32.35 -20.08
N ILE A 643 -30.51 -33.68 -20.11
CA ILE A 643 -30.16 -34.54 -18.98
C ILE A 643 -28.71 -34.38 -18.57
N GLU A 644 -27.78 -34.27 -19.54
CA GLU A 644 -26.37 -34.02 -19.27
C GLU A 644 -26.19 -32.72 -18.48
N PHE A 645 -26.80 -31.61 -18.92
CA PHE A 645 -26.74 -30.34 -18.21
C PHE A 645 -27.35 -30.39 -16.81
N ILE A 646 -28.49 -31.08 -16.64
CA ILE A 646 -29.10 -31.25 -15.31
C ILE A 646 -28.19 -32.07 -14.41
N ALA A 647 -27.55 -33.12 -14.89
CA ALA A 647 -26.58 -33.92 -14.13
C ALA A 647 -25.36 -33.08 -13.70
N ARG A 648 -24.90 -32.16 -14.55
CA ARG A 648 -23.86 -31.18 -14.18
C ARG A 648 -24.36 -30.22 -13.13
N ALA A 649 -25.56 -29.68 -13.26
CA ALA A 649 -26.17 -28.78 -12.26
C ALA A 649 -26.25 -29.43 -10.87
N LEU A 650 -26.72 -30.68 -10.79
CA LEU A 650 -26.83 -31.42 -9.53
C LEU A 650 -25.51 -31.75 -8.85
N ARG A 651 -24.38 -31.72 -9.57
CA ARG A 651 -23.04 -31.84 -8.97
C ARG A 651 -22.66 -30.61 -8.13
N TYR A 652 -23.17 -29.43 -8.51
CA TYR A 652 -22.88 -28.15 -7.84
C TYR A 652 -23.92 -27.78 -6.81
N ASP A 653 -25.22 -28.05 -7.09
CA ASP A 653 -26.32 -27.82 -6.14
C ASP A 653 -27.34 -28.95 -6.21
N SER A 654 -27.16 -29.93 -5.35
CA SER A 654 -28.12 -31.03 -5.17
C SER A 654 -29.29 -30.68 -4.23
N SER A 655 -29.30 -29.48 -3.63
CA SER A 655 -30.35 -29.02 -2.73
C SER A 655 -31.46 -28.22 -3.46
N ASN A 656 -31.31 -27.96 -4.73
CA ASN A 656 -32.27 -27.20 -5.53
C ASN A 656 -33.41 -28.10 -6.03
N ALA A 657 -34.62 -27.93 -5.46
CA ALA A 657 -35.81 -28.69 -5.82
C ALA A 657 -36.19 -28.59 -7.30
N GLU A 658 -36.03 -27.40 -7.91
CA GLU A 658 -36.35 -27.13 -9.31
C GLU A 658 -35.46 -27.96 -10.28
N THR A 659 -34.18 -28.13 -9.93
CA THR A 659 -33.25 -28.97 -10.72
C THR A 659 -33.69 -30.42 -10.71
N TRP A 660 -34.14 -30.95 -9.56
CA TRP A 660 -34.69 -32.32 -9.48
C TRP A 660 -36.01 -32.46 -10.20
N TYR A 661 -36.87 -31.42 -10.21
CA TYR A 661 -38.08 -31.42 -10.99
C TYR A 661 -37.76 -31.54 -12.50
N HIS A 662 -36.83 -30.75 -13.01
CA HIS A 662 -36.42 -30.86 -14.42
C HIS A 662 -35.74 -32.19 -14.75
N TYR A 663 -34.97 -32.77 -13.80
CA TYR A 663 -34.44 -34.12 -13.95
C TYR A 663 -35.53 -35.15 -14.17
N GLY A 664 -36.58 -35.08 -13.34
CA GLY A 664 -37.76 -35.94 -13.48
C GLY A 664 -38.45 -35.79 -14.82
N GLY A 665 -38.73 -34.55 -15.23
CA GLY A 665 -39.40 -34.26 -16.50
C GLY A 665 -38.64 -34.71 -17.73
N ALA A 666 -37.33 -34.45 -17.76
CA ALA A 666 -36.47 -34.88 -18.89
C ALA A 666 -36.36 -36.41 -19.00
N ASN A 667 -36.26 -37.13 -17.89
CA ASN A 667 -36.25 -38.59 -17.90
C ASN A 667 -37.61 -39.20 -18.27
N TYR A 668 -38.71 -38.57 -17.86
CA TYR A 668 -40.04 -38.96 -18.26
C TYR A 668 -40.23 -38.89 -19.77
N SER A 669 -39.77 -37.81 -20.43
CA SER A 669 -39.94 -37.60 -21.87
C SER A 669 -39.18 -38.63 -22.73
N ILE A 670 -38.18 -39.34 -22.21
CA ILE A 670 -37.47 -40.44 -22.87
C ILE A 670 -37.85 -41.83 -22.34
N GLY A 671 -38.94 -41.92 -21.58
CA GLY A 671 -39.45 -43.19 -21.07
C GLY A 671 -38.71 -43.82 -19.91
N LYS A 672 -37.75 -43.11 -19.27
CA LYS A 672 -37.01 -43.58 -18.08
C LYS A 672 -37.83 -43.35 -16.82
N LEU A 673 -38.93 -44.13 -16.66
CA LEU A 673 -39.93 -43.89 -15.62
C LEU A 673 -39.38 -43.96 -14.19
N ASN A 674 -38.43 -44.88 -13.93
CA ASN A 674 -37.81 -44.98 -12.60
C ASN A 674 -36.97 -43.73 -12.23
N GLU A 675 -36.22 -43.18 -13.19
CA GLU A 675 -35.46 -41.97 -12.97
C GLU A 675 -36.37 -40.72 -12.86
N ALA A 676 -37.46 -40.71 -13.60
CA ALA A 676 -38.49 -39.68 -13.48
C ALA A 676 -39.10 -39.68 -12.05
N TYR A 677 -39.49 -40.86 -11.58
CA TYR A 677 -39.98 -41.02 -10.20
C TYR A 677 -38.98 -40.54 -9.16
N ARG A 678 -37.71 -40.96 -9.29
CA ARG A 678 -36.60 -40.55 -8.38
C ARG A 678 -36.46 -39.03 -8.39
N GLY A 679 -36.47 -38.38 -9.56
CA GLY A 679 -36.32 -36.93 -9.68
C GLY A 679 -37.44 -36.16 -8.98
N TRP A 680 -38.70 -36.48 -9.31
CA TRP A 680 -39.87 -35.79 -8.71
C TRP A 680 -40.02 -36.09 -7.25
N ASN A 681 -39.72 -37.31 -6.78
CA ASN A 681 -39.72 -37.62 -5.33
C ASN A 681 -38.66 -36.84 -4.57
N LYS A 682 -37.43 -36.73 -5.15
CA LYS A 682 -36.37 -35.94 -4.57
C LYS A 682 -36.71 -34.44 -4.51
N CYS A 683 -37.34 -33.93 -5.55
CA CYS A 683 -37.89 -32.57 -5.58
C CYS A 683 -38.85 -32.34 -4.39
N LEU A 684 -39.80 -33.25 -4.16
CA LEU A 684 -40.76 -33.14 -3.08
C LEU A 684 -40.17 -33.38 -1.67
N GLN A 685 -39.07 -34.10 -1.55
CA GLN A 685 -38.32 -34.19 -0.29
C GLN A 685 -37.69 -32.86 0.08
N ILE A 686 -37.26 -32.06 -0.91
CA ILE A 686 -36.67 -30.75 -0.70
C ILE A 686 -37.74 -29.67 -0.56
N ASN A 687 -38.74 -29.67 -1.46
CA ASN A 687 -39.89 -28.77 -1.46
C ASN A 687 -41.20 -29.54 -1.49
N PRO A 688 -41.79 -29.86 -0.34
CA PRO A 688 -43.06 -30.60 -0.27
C PRO A 688 -44.27 -29.92 -0.92
N THR A 689 -44.19 -28.62 -1.21
CA THR A 689 -45.26 -27.88 -1.84
C THR A 689 -45.19 -27.76 -3.35
N HIS A 690 -44.20 -28.36 -4.00
CA HIS A 690 -43.93 -28.25 -5.43
C HIS A 690 -45.09 -28.90 -6.23
N VAL A 691 -45.97 -28.08 -6.82
CA VAL A 691 -47.22 -28.53 -7.48
C VAL A 691 -46.97 -29.38 -8.69
N GLU A 692 -46.02 -28.99 -9.57
CA GLU A 692 -45.70 -29.66 -10.83
C GLU A 692 -45.07 -31.03 -10.60
N ALA A 693 -44.23 -31.19 -9.59
CA ALA A 693 -43.63 -32.49 -9.24
C ALA A 693 -44.69 -33.47 -8.70
N LYS A 694 -45.67 -32.97 -7.93
CA LYS A 694 -46.83 -33.77 -7.48
C LYS A 694 -47.66 -34.27 -8.69
N LYS A 695 -47.97 -33.38 -9.62
CA LYS A 695 -48.67 -33.75 -10.87
C LYS A 695 -47.87 -34.79 -11.67
N GLY A 696 -46.54 -34.61 -11.80
CA GLY A 696 -45.68 -35.56 -12.48
C GLY A 696 -45.72 -36.97 -11.88
N LEU A 697 -45.69 -37.07 -10.54
CA LEU A 697 -45.82 -38.34 -9.83
C LEU A 697 -47.20 -38.98 -10.05
N GLN A 698 -48.28 -38.16 -10.01
CA GLN A 698 -49.64 -38.66 -10.27
C GLN A 698 -49.79 -39.27 -11.69
N ILE A 699 -49.27 -38.58 -12.70
CA ILE A 699 -49.26 -39.06 -14.07
C ILE A 699 -48.49 -40.37 -14.17
N LEU A 700 -47.35 -40.48 -13.49
CA LEU A 700 -46.51 -41.67 -13.50
C LEU A 700 -47.18 -42.86 -12.83
N MET A 701 -47.88 -42.65 -11.70
CA MET A 701 -48.67 -43.66 -11.02
C MET A 701 -49.85 -44.14 -11.84
N GLN A 702 -50.55 -43.23 -12.56
CA GLN A 702 -51.60 -43.58 -13.49
C GLN A 702 -51.09 -44.38 -14.68
N ALA A 703 -49.91 -44.08 -15.22
CA ALA A 703 -49.29 -44.82 -16.33
C ALA A 703 -48.80 -46.22 -15.95
N GLN A 704 -48.60 -46.48 -14.65
CA GLN A 704 -48.16 -47.78 -14.10
C GLN A 704 -49.31 -48.66 -13.62
N MET A 705 -50.55 -48.13 -13.55
CA MET A 705 -51.71 -48.97 -13.29
C MET A 705 -52.06 -49.74 -14.57
N PRO A 706 -52.06 -51.09 -14.54
CA PRO A 706 -52.50 -51.86 -15.71
C PRO A 706 -53.97 -51.51 -15.97
N ASN A 707 -54.34 -51.35 -17.26
CA ASN A 707 -55.74 -51.32 -17.75
C ASN A 707 -56.47 -52.62 -17.38
N GLY A 708 -56.93 -52.76 -16.16
CA GLY A 708 -57.54 -53.94 -15.63
C GLY A 708 -58.70 -53.59 -14.69
N THR A 709 -59.76 -52.93 -15.20
CA THR A 709 -61.11 -52.99 -14.66
C THR A 709 -62.09 -52.31 -15.65
N ASN A 710 -62.23 -52.88 -16.86
CA ASN A 710 -63.41 -52.64 -17.68
C ASN A 710 -63.80 -53.94 -18.43
N GLN A 711 -63.92 -55.05 -17.70
CA GLN A 711 -64.61 -56.26 -18.15
C GLN A 711 -65.25 -56.92 -16.94
N GLN A 712 -66.32 -56.31 -16.38
CA GLN A 712 -67.34 -56.97 -15.57
C GLN A 712 -68.52 -56.04 -15.37
N ALA A 713 -69.25 -55.76 -16.44
CA ALA A 713 -70.63 -55.22 -16.39
C ALA A 713 -71.39 -55.51 -17.69
N THR A 714 -71.36 -56.74 -18.18
CA THR A 714 -72.34 -57.28 -19.13
C THR A 714 -72.38 -58.82 -19.01
N ASN A 715 -73.00 -59.31 -17.98
CA ASN A 715 -73.63 -60.63 -17.93
C ASN A 715 -74.32 -60.82 -16.57
N ASN A 716 -75.57 -60.29 -16.49
CA ASN A 716 -76.62 -60.83 -15.59
C ASN A 716 -77.95 -60.14 -15.98
N ASN A 717 -78.60 -60.54 -17.10
CA ASN A 717 -80.02 -60.49 -17.31
C ASN A 717 -80.35 -61.48 -18.40
N ASN A 718 -80.48 -62.73 -18.10
CA ASN A 718 -81.37 -63.68 -18.74
C ASN A 718 -81.37 -64.96 -17.92
N GLN A 719 -82.23 -64.98 -16.93
CA GLN A 719 -82.97 -66.17 -16.45
C GLN A 719 -84.12 -65.68 -15.51
N HIS A 720 -85.27 -65.49 -16.10
CA HIS A 720 -86.57 -65.95 -15.62
C HIS A 720 -87.67 -65.38 -16.56
N LYS A 721 -88.05 -66.08 -17.38
CA LYS A 721 -89.18 -66.60 -18.19
C LYS A 721 -88.94 -66.47 -19.64
#